data_d31f412e9a8d743dccd4e2d1458ef3d8
#
_entry.id   d31f412e9a8d743dccd4e2d1458ef3d8
#
_cell.length_a   1.000
_cell.length_b   1.000
_cell.length_c   1.000
_cell.angle_alpha   90.00
_cell.angle_beta   90.00
_cell.angle_gamma   90.00
#
_symmetry.space_group_name_H-M   'P 1'
#
loop_
_entity.id
_entity.type
_entity.pdbx_description
1 polymer ?
#
loop_
_entity_poly.entity_id
_entity_poly.type
_entity_poly.pdbx_seq_one_letter_code
_entity_poly.pdbx_strand_id
1 'polypeptide(L)'
;MTWTCCNHGINKIMNLPARQSSNRLIILPVVLIILASAVAFLPLVGKLGFYHDDWFTTASRVSGISLEAMHSIDRPQMGTVYTILSDILGESPLAWQLFSWIARTITGLLFWMILRIMFPTQNRLPLIGGLLFVLYPGFLQQPSANNYSNHWVALLLAMLSLLLTVRASTTRYSLEAVVETTVASGLIVVYPRIYETFIGFEALRVIFVLWICLRQPGNVWRRWLKSALLLLFPLLIGTYFLYWRFFIFNSVRVSTDETALLAQLLTTPGVVIGQVAIGLVTGFWKTVGSAWLEPLLLLWNRSPEYAQFLGVILGLLAGFTIWFVLNRKYSLDDRVSWSPVWLGALGVALTLLPVLVIGRTVNFRDYMDRYTLQSIAPTALLLAGLAEIIGKRWGSLLTGCLVLFAVLLHIVNSGAYVSNWQVQQSFWWQMAWRAPQLAEGTNLIAYMPPGYRYPEEFEVWAPGNRIYAPEAGKLWLTAALLGEDSLAEVEAGGQVERDFRTIQYVKDYDKSLLISQPTLQSCIHVLDGAHPILAGSEPNLLRQVASISRFDQIIVDAEPAVPPKTIFGAEPEHGWCYYYQKADLAVQKQDYAQAAQLADAAAAGDYVPQDVVEWMPFYRGYAYVGRTQDALGLAAAIRSDAGFIADYCGQYNLEEISNQSNMEAFIIMNLCLPENPS
;
A
#
# COMPACT_ATOMS: atom_id res chain seq x y z
N MET A 1 74.70 -23.79 26.70
CA MET A 1 73.75 -24.77 26.12
C MET A 1 72.61 -24.04 25.55
N THR A 2 72.55 -23.98 24.26
CA THR A 2 71.68 -23.20 23.37
C THR A 2 70.32 -23.83 23.23
N TRP A 3 69.31 -23.04 23.46
CA TRP A 3 67.89 -23.38 23.09
C TRP A 3 67.61 -22.86 21.73
N THR A 4 67.65 -23.70 20.72
CA THR A 4 67.16 -23.51 19.38
C THR A 4 66.21 -24.67 19.08
N CYS A 5 64.87 -24.45 19.09
CA CYS A 5 63.90 -25.19 18.28
C CYS A 5 62.47 -24.69 18.53
N CYS A 6 61.69 -24.53 17.44
CA CYS A 6 60.24 -24.22 17.31
C CYS A 6 59.88 -22.78 16.91
N ASN A 7 60.41 -22.35 15.78
CA ASN A 7 59.87 -21.18 15.07
C ASN A 7 59.54 -21.50 13.62
N HIS A 8 58.81 -22.60 13.34
CA HIS A 8 58.49 -23.05 11.99
C HIS A 8 56.99 -23.38 11.77
N GLY A 9 56.07 -22.72 12.48
CA GLY A 9 54.64 -23.02 12.35
C GLY A 9 53.67 -21.84 12.16
N ILE A 10 54.13 -20.58 12.34
CA ILE A 10 53.21 -19.44 12.44
C ILE A 10 53.15 -18.57 11.18
N ASN A 11 54.07 -18.70 10.22
CA ASN A 11 54.13 -17.83 9.02
C ASN A 11 53.35 -18.33 7.79
N LYS A 12 52.50 -19.36 7.90
CA LYS A 12 51.76 -19.92 6.76
C LYS A 12 50.28 -19.52 6.68
N ILE A 13 49.80 -18.66 7.60
CA ILE A 13 48.39 -18.24 7.63
C ILE A 13 48.19 -16.77 7.15
N MET A 14 49.22 -16.02 6.84
CA MET A 14 49.12 -14.60 6.42
C MET A 14 49.66 -14.30 5.02
N ASN A 15 49.48 -15.18 4.06
CA ASN A 15 49.61 -14.81 2.67
C ASN A 15 48.19 -14.81 2.04
N LEU A 16 47.45 -13.72 2.24
CA LEU A 16 46.29 -13.39 1.44
C LEU A 16 46.75 -13.12 0.01
N PRO A 17 46.25 -13.79 -1.01
CA PRO A 17 46.56 -13.48 -2.41
C PRO A 17 46.09 -12.09 -2.77
N ALA A 18 46.90 -11.46 -3.61
CA ALA A 18 46.90 -10.07 -4.01
C ALA A 18 45.55 -9.40 -4.29
N ARG A 19 45.51 -8.16 -3.94
CA ARG A 19 44.48 -7.11 -3.99
C ARG A 19 43.61 -6.96 -5.28
N GLN A 20 43.92 -7.65 -6.39
CA GLN A 20 43.18 -7.52 -7.66
C GLN A 20 41.94 -8.41 -7.78
N SER A 21 41.79 -9.48 -6.98
CA SER A 21 40.53 -10.28 -6.99
C SER A 21 39.45 -9.73 -6.07
N SER A 22 39.77 -8.80 -5.16
CA SER A 22 38.85 -8.34 -4.11
C SER A 22 37.70 -7.43 -4.67
N ASN A 23 37.99 -6.58 -5.67
CA ASN A 23 37.00 -5.64 -6.20
C ASN A 23 35.86 -6.35 -6.97
N ARG A 24 36.16 -7.40 -7.75
CA ARG A 24 35.15 -8.16 -8.50
C ARG A 24 34.22 -8.95 -7.57
N LEU A 25 34.71 -9.38 -6.41
CA LEU A 25 33.93 -10.10 -5.38
C LEU A 25 32.94 -9.19 -4.62
N ILE A 26 33.11 -7.87 -4.70
CA ILE A 26 32.22 -6.89 -4.08
C ILE A 26 31.24 -6.29 -5.12
N ILE A 27 31.74 -5.89 -6.27
CA ILE A 27 30.96 -5.15 -7.28
C ILE A 27 29.84 -6.03 -7.85
N LEU A 28 30.13 -7.26 -8.24
CA LEU A 28 29.13 -8.14 -8.88
C LEU A 28 27.89 -8.42 -8.00
N PRO A 29 28.03 -8.80 -6.70
CA PRO A 29 26.87 -8.96 -5.82
C PRO A 29 26.05 -7.69 -5.66
N VAL A 30 26.68 -6.55 -5.47
CA VAL A 30 26.00 -5.24 -5.33
C VAL A 30 25.19 -4.93 -6.58
N VAL A 31 25.80 -5.07 -7.75
CA VAL A 31 25.13 -4.83 -9.04
C VAL A 31 23.95 -5.80 -9.23
N LEU A 32 24.12 -7.09 -8.92
CA LEU A 32 23.03 -8.07 -9.06
C LEU A 32 21.86 -7.79 -8.11
N ILE A 33 22.12 -7.38 -6.87
CA ILE A 33 21.07 -7.03 -5.91
C ILE A 33 20.29 -5.79 -6.40
N ILE A 34 20.99 -4.75 -6.86
CA ILE A 34 20.37 -3.53 -7.38
C ILE A 34 19.55 -3.82 -8.64
N LEU A 35 20.12 -4.56 -9.59
CA LEU A 35 19.42 -4.90 -10.84
C LEU A 35 18.20 -5.78 -10.59
N ALA A 36 18.30 -6.80 -9.73
CA ALA A 36 17.17 -7.65 -9.38
C ALA A 36 16.03 -6.83 -8.72
N SER A 37 16.40 -5.92 -7.81
CA SER A 37 15.46 -4.98 -7.20
C SER A 37 14.81 -4.06 -8.23
N ALA A 38 15.61 -3.48 -9.14
CA ALA A 38 15.08 -2.60 -10.20
C ALA A 38 14.09 -3.34 -11.12
N VAL A 39 14.42 -4.56 -11.53
CA VAL A 39 13.55 -5.39 -12.39
C VAL A 39 12.25 -5.76 -11.69
N ALA A 40 12.26 -5.94 -10.37
CA ALA A 40 11.05 -6.29 -9.62
C ALA A 40 10.11 -5.09 -9.37
N PHE A 41 10.65 -3.88 -9.16
CA PHE A 41 9.86 -2.77 -8.64
C PHE A 41 9.70 -1.58 -9.60
N LEU A 42 10.61 -1.37 -10.56
CA LEU A 42 10.57 -0.18 -11.41
C LEU A 42 9.69 -0.28 -12.67
N PRO A 43 9.36 -1.45 -13.25
CA PRO A 43 8.67 -1.50 -14.54
C PRO A 43 7.31 -0.76 -14.57
N LEU A 44 6.57 -0.73 -13.46
CA LEU A 44 5.26 -0.08 -13.35
C LEU A 44 5.28 1.15 -12.42
N VAL A 45 6.44 1.55 -11.92
CA VAL A 45 6.58 2.58 -10.87
C VAL A 45 5.92 3.92 -11.24
N GLY A 46 6.01 4.35 -12.50
CA GLY A 46 5.41 5.61 -12.98
C GLY A 46 3.88 5.57 -13.16
N LYS A 47 3.26 4.40 -12.99
CA LYS A 47 1.80 4.21 -13.09
C LYS A 47 1.12 4.03 -11.72
N LEU A 48 1.90 4.01 -10.64
CA LEU A 48 1.41 3.87 -9.28
C LEU A 48 1.00 5.23 -8.70
N GLY A 49 -0.04 5.22 -7.86
CA GLY A 49 -0.61 6.40 -7.21
C GLY A 49 -0.52 6.39 -5.70
N PHE A 50 -1.52 6.98 -5.06
CA PHE A 50 -1.77 6.92 -3.63
C PHE A 50 -2.90 5.94 -3.31
N TYR A 51 -2.76 5.22 -2.20
CA TYR A 51 -3.66 4.15 -1.80
C TYR A 51 -3.89 4.17 -0.30
N HIS A 52 -5.13 4.04 0.12
CA HIS A 52 -5.49 3.92 1.53
C HIS A 52 -4.79 4.99 2.40
N ASP A 53 -4.08 4.59 3.43
CA ASP A 53 -3.37 5.49 4.36
C ASP A 53 -2.33 6.42 3.69
N ASP A 54 -1.99 6.24 2.40
CA ASP A 54 -1.17 7.22 1.66
C ASP A 54 -1.82 8.62 1.66
N TRP A 55 -3.15 8.70 1.75
CA TRP A 55 -3.90 9.95 1.79
C TRP A 55 -3.73 10.74 3.09
N PHE A 56 -3.06 10.20 4.13
CA PHE A 56 -2.79 10.94 5.38
C PHE A 56 -1.99 12.21 5.17
N THR A 57 -1.00 12.19 4.29
CA THR A 57 -0.20 13.39 4.00
C THR A 57 -1.05 14.48 3.37
N THR A 58 -1.97 14.11 2.48
CA THR A 58 -2.96 15.01 1.88
C THR A 58 -3.97 15.48 2.92
N ALA A 59 -4.50 14.56 3.75
CA ALA A 59 -5.42 14.90 4.83
C ALA A 59 -4.83 15.95 5.80
N SER A 60 -3.55 15.82 6.15
CA SER A 60 -2.84 16.82 6.96
C SER A 60 -2.82 18.19 6.29
N ARG A 61 -2.48 18.26 5.02
CA ARG A 61 -2.36 19.53 4.28
C ARG A 61 -3.70 20.24 4.14
N VAL A 62 -4.78 19.51 3.82
CA VAL A 62 -6.10 20.11 3.60
C VAL A 62 -6.81 20.47 4.92
N SER A 63 -6.53 19.77 6.01
CA SER A 63 -7.12 20.05 7.32
C SER A 63 -6.37 21.10 8.13
N GLY A 64 -5.14 21.45 7.75
CA GLY A 64 -4.26 22.33 8.53
C GLY A 64 -3.71 21.69 9.83
N ILE A 65 -3.95 20.40 10.06
CA ILE A 65 -3.45 19.66 11.23
C ILE A 65 -2.14 18.97 10.84
N SER A 66 -1.07 19.19 11.59
CA SER A 66 0.23 18.62 11.28
C SER A 66 0.26 17.08 11.42
N LEU A 67 1.15 16.43 10.66
CA LEU A 67 1.34 14.96 10.74
C LEU A 67 1.82 14.53 12.13
N GLU A 68 2.61 15.35 12.83
CA GLU A 68 3.00 15.10 14.21
C GLU A 68 1.79 15.10 15.15
N ALA A 69 0.87 16.05 14.99
CA ALA A 69 -0.35 16.10 15.78
C ALA A 69 -1.24 14.89 15.49
N MET A 70 -1.43 14.53 14.19
CA MET A 70 -2.24 13.37 13.78
C MET A 70 -1.69 12.04 14.34
N HIS A 71 -0.38 11.90 14.52
CA HIS A 71 0.25 10.69 15.02
C HIS A 71 0.62 10.76 16.51
N SER A 72 0.40 11.90 17.20
CA SER A 72 0.69 12.07 18.62
C SER A 72 -0.07 11.09 19.50
N ILE A 73 -1.25 10.66 19.08
CA ILE A 73 -2.16 9.80 19.82
C ILE A 73 -1.73 8.33 19.88
N ASP A 74 -0.85 7.87 18.95
CA ASP A 74 -0.42 6.47 18.89
C ASP A 74 1.08 6.29 18.65
N ARG A 75 1.68 7.00 17.70
CA ARG A 75 3.09 6.85 17.28
C ARG A 75 3.73 8.20 16.95
N PRO A 76 4.09 9.02 17.96
CA PRO A 76 4.58 10.37 17.73
C PRO A 76 5.78 10.47 16.77
N GLN A 77 6.75 9.53 16.85
CA GLN A 77 7.92 9.53 15.99
C GLN A 77 7.59 9.18 14.52
N MET A 78 6.50 8.46 14.29
CA MET A 78 6.00 8.22 12.94
C MET A 78 5.56 9.53 12.29
N GLY A 79 4.85 10.41 13.03
CA GLY A 79 4.48 11.73 12.56
C GLY A 79 5.70 12.55 12.12
N THR A 80 6.75 12.58 12.94
CA THR A 80 8.00 13.28 12.61
C THR A 80 8.66 12.74 11.33
N VAL A 81 8.69 11.40 11.15
CA VAL A 81 9.22 10.80 9.90
C VAL A 81 8.39 11.22 8.70
N TYR A 82 7.06 11.21 8.82
CA TYR A 82 6.18 11.65 7.73
C TYR A 82 6.38 13.14 7.39
N THR A 83 6.51 14.02 8.38
CA THR A 83 6.76 15.45 8.15
C THR A 83 8.05 15.64 7.37
N ILE A 84 9.17 15.06 7.84
CA ILE A 84 10.48 15.17 7.16
C ILE A 84 10.40 14.64 5.72
N LEU A 85 9.80 13.48 5.51
CA LEU A 85 9.70 12.89 4.19
C LEU A 85 8.74 13.68 3.28
N SER A 86 7.62 14.19 3.80
CA SER A 86 6.68 15.02 3.03
C SER A 86 7.29 16.34 2.58
N ASP A 87 8.16 16.94 3.40
CA ASP A 87 8.88 18.17 3.04
C ASP A 87 9.90 17.91 1.90
N ILE A 88 10.50 16.72 1.86
CA ILE A 88 11.49 16.34 0.85
C ILE A 88 10.84 15.84 -0.44
N LEU A 89 9.84 14.96 -0.33
CA LEU A 89 9.25 14.22 -1.47
C LEU A 89 8.01 14.90 -2.05
N GLY A 90 7.38 15.79 -1.29
CA GLY A 90 6.16 16.49 -1.70
C GLY A 90 4.98 15.55 -1.92
N GLU A 91 4.11 15.92 -2.87
CA GLU A 91 2.87 15.20 -3.20
C GLU A 91 3.00 14.31 -4.46
N SER A 92 4.22 14.02 -4.91
CA SER A 92 4.41 13.16 -6.08
C SER A 92 4.40 11.67 -5.69
N PRO A 93 3.41 10.86 -6.12
CA PRO A 93 3.43 9.42 -5.88
C PRO A 93 4.73 8.76 -6.36
N LEU A 94 5.25 9.20 -7.51
CA LEU A 94 6.51 8.67 -8.05
C LEU A 94 7.70 8.90 -7.11
N ALA A 95 7.78 10.07 -6.46
CA ALA A 95 8.88 10.35 -5.52
C ALA A 95 8.83 9.39 -4.31
N TRP A 96 7.65 9.13 -3.77
CA TRP A 96 7.46 8.17 -2.68
C TRP A 96 7.78 6.74 -3.10
N GLN A 97 7.41 6.33 -4.30
CA GLN A 97 7.73 5.02 -4.86
C GLN A 97 9.25 4.83 -5.02
N LEU A 98 9.94 5.82 -5.57
CA LEU A 98 11.40 5.77 -5.73
C LEU A 98 12.11 5.77 -4.37
N PHE A 99 11.66 6.56 -3.40
CA PHE A 99 12.18 6.53 -2.04
C PHE A 99 12.05 5.14 -1.40
N SER A 100 10.86 4.54 -1.46
CA SER A 100 10.62 3.20 -0.89
C SER A 100 11.46 2.11 -1.58
N TRP A 101 11.62 2.18 -2.90
CA TRP A 101 12.51 1.29 -3.65
C TRP A 101 13.98 1.45 -3.23
N ILE A 102 14.48 2.69 -3.11
CA ILE A 102 15.86 2.99 -2.69
C ILE A 102 16.09 2.49 -1.26
N ALA A 103 15.18 2.80 -0.33
CA ALA A 103 15.27 2.38 1.07
C ALA A 103 15.32 0.85 1.20
N ARG A 104 14.44 0.14 0.49
CA ARG A 104 14.43 -1.33 0.41
C ARG A 104 15.75 -1.88 -0.12
N THR A 105 16.26 -1.31 -1.22
CA THR A 105 17.48 -1.76 -1.86
C THR A 105 18.69 -1.56 -0.95
N ILE A 106 18.82 -0.38 -0.33
CA ILE A 106 19.91 -0.10 0.63
C ILE A 106 19.82 -1.07 1.81
N THR A 107 18.63 -1.31 2.35
CA THR A 107 18.42 -2.26 3.47
C THR A 107 18.87 -3.67 3.10
N GLY A 108 18.60 -4.14 1.88
CA GLY A 108 19.10 -5.41 1.36
C GLY A 108 20.61 -5.46 1.22
N LEU A 109 21.24 -4.35 0.81
CA LEU A 109 22.71 -4.25 0.76
C LEU A 109 23.35 -4.26 2.16
N LEU A 110 22.72 -3.61 3.15
CA LEU A 110 23.17 -3.68 4.54
C LEU A 110 23.10 -5.13 5.07
N PHE A 111 22.02 -5.83 4.76
CA PHE A 111 21.91 -7.24 5.14
C PHE A 111 22.95 -8.12 4.44
N TRP A 112 23.21 -7.92 3.15
CA TRP A 112 24.31 -8.58 2.45
C TRP A 112 25.66 -8.33 3.13
N MET A 113 25.95 -7.10 3.58
CA MET A 113 27.16 -6.76 4.32
C MET A 113 27.24 -7.49 5.66
N ILE A 114 26.13 -7.57 6.41
CA ILE A 114 26.03 -8.34 7.66
C ILE A 114 26.43 -9.81 7.42
N LEU A 115 25.85 -10.44 6.40
CA LEU A 115 26.15 -11.84 6.07
C LEU A 115 27.60 -12.04 5.64
N ARG A 116 28.22 -11.10 4.95
CA ARG A 116 29.64 -11.16 4.60
C ARG A 116 30.57 -11.12 5.83
N ILE A 117 30.18 -10.37 6.87
CA ILE A 117 30.93 -10.32 8.12
C ILE A 117 30.71 -11.60 8.91
N MET A 118 29.49 -12.10 8.96
CA MET A 118 29.17 -13.33 9.69
C MET A 118 29.76 -14.58 9.06
N PHE A 119 29.86 -14.65 7.75
CA PHE A 119 30.29 -15.81 6.96
C PHE A 119 31.40 -15.41 5.98
N PRO A 120 32.59 -15.01 6.47
CA PRO A 120 33.66 -14.40 5.65
C PRO A 120 34.29 -15.33 4.61
N THR A 121 34.18 -16.63 4.79
CA THR A 121 34.69 -17.65 3.84
C THR A 121 33.67 -17.96 2.72
N GLN A 122 32.40 -17.62 2.93
CA GLN A 122 31.30 -17.94 2.00
C GLN A 122 30.98 -16.72 1.15
N ASN A 123 31.18 -16.81 -0.18
CA ASN A 123 30.88 -15.72 -1.09
C ASN A 123 29.46 -15.84 -1.70
N ARG A 124 28.93 -17.06 -1.77
CA ARG A 124 27.65 -17.38 -2.38
C ARG A 124 26.47 -17.10 -1.44
N LEU A 125 26.57 -17.55 -0.18
CA LEU A 125 25.51 -17.36 0.82
C LEU A 125 25.13 -15.88 1.04
N PRO A 126 26.05 -14.90 1.20
CA PRO A 126 25.68 -13.51 1.31
C PRO A 126 24.94 -12.97 0.08
N LEU A 127 25.34 -13.37 -1.14
CA LEU A 127 24.66 -12.96 -2.36
C LEU A 127 23.22 -13.49 -2.39
N ILE A 128 23.02 -14.77 -2.12
CA ILE A 128 21.68 -15.38 -2.08
C ILE A 128 20.84 -14.69 -1.00
N GLY A 129 21.37 -14.50 0.20
CA GLY A 129 20.67 -13.83 1.29
C GLY A 129 20.28 -12.40 0.94
N GLY A 130 21.17 -11.60 0.34
CA GLY A 130 20.87 -10.24 -0.11
C GLY A 130 19.81 -10.17 -1.19
N LEU A 131 19.86 -11.09 -2.18
CA LEU A 131 18.84 -11.21 -3.23
C LEU A 131 17.47 -11.59 -2.65
N LEU A 132 17.42 -12.62 -1.80
CA LEU A 132 16.17 -13.07 -1.19
C LEU A 132 15.60 -12.06 -0.20
N PHE A 133 16.44 -11.23 0.43
CA PHE A 133 15.98 -10.11 1.25
C PHE A 133 15.30 -9.05 0.40
N VAL A 134 15.99 -8.53 -0.63
CA VAL A 134 15.46 -7.41 -1.42
C VAL A 134 14.24 -7.80 -2.23
N LEU A 135 14.16 -9.07 -2.67
CA LEU A 135 13.06 -9.62 -3.44
C LEU A 135 11.98 -10.31 -2.60
N TYR A 136 12.11 -10.34 -1.27
CA TYR A 136 11.15 -11.05 -0.42
C TYR A 136 9.70 -10.72 -0.77
N PRO A 137 8.88 -11.73 -1.12
CA PRO A 137 7.57 -11.50 -1.71
C PRO A 137 6.43 -11.41 -0.70
N GLY A 138 6.69 -11.67 0.58
CA GLY A 138 5.66 -11.69 1.63
C GLY A 138 5.15 -10.32 2.07
N PHE A 139 5.73 -9.22 1.57
CA PHE A 139 5.27 -7.86 1.82
C PHE A 139 4.68 -7.25 0.54
N LEU A 140 3.35 -7.12 0.50
CA LEU A 140 2.58 -6.70 -0.67
C LEU A 140 2.31 -5.20 -0.71
N GLN A 141 2.59 -4.49 0.38
CA GLN A 141 2.26 -3.06 0.53
C GLN A 141 3.35 -2.14 -0.05
N GLN A 142 4.30 -2.66 -0.82
CA GLN A 142 5.31 -1.83 -1.48
C GLN A 142 4.72 -0.71 -2.34
N PRO A 143 3.62 -0.92 -3.11
CA PRO A 143 3.00 0.15 -3.89
C PRO A 143 2.29 1.23 -3.07
N SER A 144 1.87 0.97 -1.82
CA SER A 144 1.41 1.99 -0.87
C SER A 144 2.64 2.66 -0.22
N ALA A 145 3.38 3.40 -1.04
CA ALA A 145 4.74 3.80 -0.75
C ALA A 145 4.83 4.92 0.29
N ASN A 146 3.86 5.82 0.34
CA ASN A 146 3.80 6.88 1.31
C ASN A 146 3.55 6.30 2.71
N ASN A 147 2.48 5.53 2.89
CA ASN A 147 2.11 4.92 4.17
C ASN A 147 3.25 4.04 4.73
N TYR A 148 3.85 3.20 3.88
CA TYR A 148 4.89 2.27 4.35
C TYR A 148 6.31 2.82 4.28
N SER A 149 6.52 4.09 3.95
CA SER A 149 7.82 4.75 3.99
C SER A 149 8.46 4.69 5.39
N ASN A 150 7.67 4.90 6.43
CA ASN A 150 8.09 4.81 7.83
C ASN A 150 8.57 3.40 8.21
N HIS A 151 7.97 2.33 7.68
CA HIS A 151 8.42 0.96 7.89
C HIS A 151 9.78 0.72 7.26
N TRP A 152 10.02 1.26 6.06
CA TRP A 152 11.33 1.18 5.39
C TRP A 152 12.38 1.99 6.13
N VAL A 153 12.05 3.18 6.66
CA VAL A 153 12.97 3.96 7.50
C VAL A 153 13.31 3.19 8.77
N ALA A 154 12.32 2.66 9.47
CA ALA A 154 12.55 1.87 10.69
C ALA A 154 13.40 0.63 10.42
N LEU A 155 13.14 -0.12 9.34
CA LEU A 155 13.91 -1.30 8.95
C LEU A 155 15.33 -0.94 8.53
N LEU A 156 15.53 0.17 7.81
CA LEU A 156 16.83 0.67 7.42
C LEU A 156 17.69 1.01 8.65
N LEU A 157 17.12 1.73 9.62
CA LEU A 157 17.79 2.07 10.87
C LEU A 157 18.09 0.83 11.72
N ALA A 158 17.17 -0.13 11.78
CA ALA A 158 17.38 -1.40 12.47
C ALA A 158 18.52 -2.23 11.83
N MET A 159 18.57 -2.32 10.50
CA MET A 159 19.64 -3.01 9.77
C MET A 159 20.98 -2.30 9.92
N LEU A 160 21.02 -0.97 9.88
CA LEU A 160 22.23 -0.20 10.13
C LEU A 160 22.74 -0.42 11.55
N SER A 161 21.86 -0.36 12.54
CA SER A 161 22.16 -0.64 13.94
C SER A 161 22.73 -2.05 14.13
N LEU A 162 22.12 -3.05 13.49
CA LEU A 162 22.58 -4.44 13.53
C LEU A 162 23.94 -4.59 12.86
N LEU A 163 24.16 -3.96 11.70
CA LEU A 163 25.46 -3.98 11.00
C LEU A 163 26.58 -3.41 11.87
N LEU A 164 26.35 -2.26 12.52
CA LEU A 164 27.34 -1.64 13.40
C LEU A 164 27.70 -2.56 14.58
N THR A 165 26.70 -3.20 15.21
CA THR A 165 26.96 -4.16 16.30
C THR A 165 27.72 -5.41 15.81
N VAL A 166 27.38 -5.92 14.63
CA VAL A 166 28.09 -7.06 14.02
C VAL A 166 29.52 -6.68 13.67
N ARG A 167 29.78 -5.47 13.18
CA ARG A 167 31.16 -4.96 12.98
C ARG A 167 31.90 -4.82 14.28
N ALA A 168 31.34 -4.19 15.30
CA ALA A 168 31.92 -4.06 16.63
C ALA A 168 32.32 -5.41 17.24
N SER A 169 31.51 -6.46 16.96
CA SER A 169 31.85 -7.82 17.47
C SER A 169 33.05 -8.45 16.81
N THR A 170 33.46 -8.01 15.62
CA THR A 170 34.61 -8.52 14.88
C THR A 170 35.85 -7.62 14.94
N THR A 171 35.68 -6.33 15.29
CA THR A 171 36.76 -5.35 15.33
C THR A 171 37.77 -5.66 16.46
N ARG A 172 39.03 -5.32 16.21
CA ARG A 172 40.14 -5.48 17.19
C ARG A 172 40.38 -4.22 18.02
N TYR A 173 40.01 -3.06 17.49
CA TYR A 173 40.20 -1.76 18.13
C TYR A 173 39.05 -1.45 19.10
N SER A 174 39.40 -1.24 20.38
CA SER A 174 38.39 -1.00 21.43
C SER A 174 37.61 0.29 21.22
N LEU A 175 38.26 1.36 20.75
CA LEU A 175 37.58 2.65 20.50
C LEU A 175 36.58 2.55 19.35
N GLU A 176 36.94 1.91 18.24
CA GLU A 176 36.03 1.69 17.10
C GLU A 176 34.81 0.88 17.53
N ALA A 177 35.00 -0.21 18.29
CA ALA A 177 33.90 -1.01 18.82
C ALA A 177 32.99 -0.21 19.76
N VAL A 178 33.53 0.67 20.59
CA VAL A 178 32.74 1.56 21.47
C VAL A 178 31.94 2.53 20.64
N VAL A 179 32.52 3.21 19.65
CA VAL A 179 31.80 4.15 18.77
C VAL A 179 30.70 3.44 18.02
N GLU A 180 30.98 2.30 17.37
CA GLU A 180 29.99 1.52 16.62
C GLU A 180 28.83 1.05 17.51
N THR A 181 29.13 0.57 18.74
CA THR A 181 28.11 0.13 19.70
C THR A 181 27.28 1.31 20.21
N THR A 182 27.89 2.47 20.45
CA THR A 182 27.19 3.68 20.90
C THR A 182 26.22 4.18 19.81
N VAL A 183 26.68 4.28 18.57
CA VAL A 183 25.81 4.69 17.45
C VAL A 183 24.70 3.67 17.23
N ALA A 184 25.03 2.36 17.27
CA ALA A 184 24.03 1.29 17.16
C ALA A 184 22.95 1.42 18.24
N SER A 185 23.35 1.69 19.48
CA SER A 185 22.44 1.89 20.62
C SER A 185 21.58 3.14 20.47
N GLY A 186 22.14 4.24 19.93
CA GLY A 186 21.39 5.44 19.62
C GLY A 186 20.26 5.19 18.58
N LEU A 187 20.51 4.35 17.59
CA LEU A 187 19.51 3.96 16.61
C LEU A 187 18.34 3.16 17.22
N ILE A 188 18.59 2.37 18.28
CA ILE A 188 17.54 1.64 19.01
C ILE A 188 16.57 2.59 19.72
N VAL A 189 17.01 3.79 20.08
CA VAL A 189 16.11 4.80 20.64
C VAL A 189 15.05 5.23 19.63
N VAL A 190 15.37 5.17 18.33
CA VAL A 190 14.55 5.74 17.25
C VAL A 190 13.62 4.71 16.59
N TYR A 191 14.18 3.63 16.00
CA TYR A 191 13.42 2.79 15.11
C TYR A 191 12.21 2.04 15.74
N PRO A 192 12.25 1.56 17.01
CA PRO A 192 11.07 0.92 17.60
C PRO A 192 9.96 1.92 17.95
N ARG A 193 10.30 3.21 18.09
CA ARG A 193 9.32 4.28 18.30
C ARG A 193 8.64 4.70 17.00
N ILE A 194 9.25 4.45 15.85
CA ILE A 194 8.59 4.61 14.54
C ILE A 194 7.59 3.47 14.35
N TYR A 195 8.02 2.23 14.60
CA TYR A 195 7.16 1.06 14.50
C TYR A 195 7.60 -0.03 15.50
N GLU A 196 6.80 -0.28 16.52
CA GLU A 196 7.14 -1.04 17.72
C GLU A 196 7.54 -2.50 17.47
N THR A 197 6.94 -3.15 16.44
CA THR A 197 7.23 -4.58 16.16
C THR A 197 8.68 -4.84 15.76
N PHE A 198 9.41 -3.81 15.31
CA PHE A 198 10.84 -3.92 14.99
C PHE A 198 11.73 -4.13 16.22
N ILE A 199 11.20 -4.03 17.44
CA ILE A 199 11.94 -4.42 18.65
C ILE A 199 12.44 -5.89 18.57
N GLY A 200 11.78 -6.73 17.77
CA GLY A 200 12.22 -8.11 17.50
C GLY A 200 13.64 -8.22 16.93
N PHE A 201 14.19 -7.14 16.32
CA PHE A 201 15.57 -7.10 15.87
C PHE A 201 16.59 -7.16 17.02
N GLU A 202 16.21 -6.80 18.23
CA GLU A 202 17.09 -6.94 19.39
C GLU A 202 17.33 -8.41 19.74
N ALA A 203 16.33 -9.27 19.58
CA ALA A 203 16.53 -10.71 19.72
C ALA A 203 17.47 -11.26 18.63
N LEU A 204 17.33 -10.77 17.39
CA LEU A 204 18.23 -11.13 16.28
C LEU A 204 19.68 -10.64 16.56
N ARG A 205 19.84 -9.44 17.14
CA ARG A 205 21.14 -8.90 17.59
C ARG A 205 21.80 -9.84 18.58
N VAL A 206 21.07 -10.29 19.59
CA VAL A 206 21.58 -11.23 20.59
C VAL A 206 22.14 -12.50 19.93
N ILE A 207 21.35 -13.11 19.04
CA ILE A 207 21.74 -14.33 18.33
C ILE A 207 23.03 -14.09 17.53
N PHE A 208 23.10 -13.00 16.76
CA PHE A 208 24.25 -12.72 15.88
C PHE A 208 25.52 -12.40 16.68
N VAL A 209 25.43 -11.59 17.73
CA VAL A 209 26.55 -11.27 18.60
C VAL A 209 27.09 -12.53 19.29
N LEU A 210 26.22 -13.35 19.88
CA LEU A 210 26.60 -14.61 20.52
C LEU A 210 27.24 -15.56 19.51
N TRP A 211 26.64 -15.72 18.33
CA TRP A 211 27.21 -16.54 17.26
C TRP A 211 28.61 -16.11 16.87
N ILE A 212 28.86 -14.82 16.69
CA ILE A 212 30.16 -14.29 16.28
C ILE A 212 31.19 -14.42 17.43
N CYS A 213 30.84 -13.91 18.62
CA CYS A 213 31.78 -13.83 19.73
C CYS A 213 32.18 -15.21 20.26
N LEU A 214 31.24 -16.17 20.35
CA LEU A 214 31.51 -17.51 20.88
C LEU A 214 32.37 -18.37 19.93
N ARG A 215 32.47 -17.99 18.66
CA ARG A 215 33.33 -18.66 17.66
C ARG A 215 34.72 -18.05 17.54
N GLN A 216 34.98 -16.90 18.17
CA GLN A 216 36.33 -16.31 18.16
C GLN A 216 37.33 -17.19 18.95
N PRO A 217 38.61 -17.21 18.53
CA PRO A 217 39.63 -17.89 19.29
C PRO A 217 39.87 -17.20 20.64
N GLY A 218 40.24 -17.96 21.67
CA GLY A 218 40.59 -17.40 22.98
C GLY A 218 39.81 -17.99 24.15
N ASN A 219 39.98 -17.39 25.33
CA ASN A 219 39.32 -17.84 26.57
C ASN A 219 37.80 -17.65 26.50
N VAL A 220 37.02 -18.65 26.90
CA VAL A 220 35.53 -18.64 26.92
C VAL A 220 35.00 -17.48 27.73
N TRP A 221 35.58 -17.19 28.90
CA TRP A 221 35.14 -16.06 29.73
C TRP A 221 35.27 -14.71 29.03
N ARG A 222 36.39 -14.47 28.33
CA ARG A 222 36.59 -13.22 27.56
C ARG A 222 35.57 -13.07 26.40
N ARG A 223 35.20 -14.18 25.81
CA ARG A 223 34.16 -14.19 24.73
C ARG A 223 32.79 -13.82 25.29
N TRP A 224 32.39 -14.40 26.42
CA TRP A 224 31.17 -14.05 27.11
C TRP A 224 31.17 -12.59 27.60
N LEU A 225 32.25 -12.11 28.17
CA LEU A 225 32.43 -10.74 28.62
C LEU A 225 32.26 -9.76 27.43
N LYS A 226 32.95 -10.06 26.31
CA LYS A 226 32.80 -9.26 25.09
C LYS A 226 31.35 -9.22 24.61
N SER A 227 30.63 -10.35 24.54
CA SER A 227 29.23 -10.41 24.18
C SER A 227 28.39 -9.60 25.13
N ALA A 228 28.56 -9.72 26.42
CA ALA A 228 27.80 -8.98 27.43
C ALA A 228 28.00 -7.46 27.30
N LEU A 229 29.24 -7.00 27.09
CA LEU A 229 29.54 -5.57 26.91
C LEU A 229 28.89 -4.99 25.64
N LEU A 230 28.93 -5.72 24.53
CA LEU A 230 28.33 -5.31 23.28
C LEU A 230 26.79 -5.28 23.34
N LEU A 231 26.18 -6.15 24.15
CA LEU A 231 24.71 -6.25 24.27
C LEU A 231 24.14 -5.40 25.42
N LEU A 232 24.98 -4.94 26.37
CA LEU A 232 24.49 -4.24 27.56
C LEU A 232 23.63 -3.03 27.23
N PHE A 233 24.17 -2.05 26.53
CA PHE A 233 23.44 -0.84 26.20
C PHE A 233 22.27 -1.10 25.22
N PRO A 234 22.42 -1.85 24.11
CA PRO A 234 21.30 -2.27 23.28
C PRO A 234 20.13 -2.85 24.05
N LEU A 235 20.38 -3.83 24.92
CA LEU A 235 19.33 -4.49 25.69
C LEU A 235 18.71 -3.57 26.75
N LEU A 236 19.51 -2.73 27.42
CA LEU A 236 18.97 -1.75 28.37
C LEU A 236 18.02 -0.77 27.69
N ILE A 237 18.39 -0.26 26.51
CA ILE A 237 17.54 0.67 25.74
C ILE A 237 16.30 -0.05 25.22
N GLY A 238 16.43 -1.25 24.68
CA GLY A 238 15.30 -2.06 24.23
C GLY A 238 14.33 -2.38 25.37
N THR A 239 14.84 -2.75 26.55
CA THR A 239 14.02 -2.99 27.75
C THR A 239 13.34 -1.70 28.24
N TYR A 240 14.07 -0.58 28.23
CA TYR A 240 13.48 0.72 28.58
C TYR A 240 12.36 1.12 27.60
N PHE A 241 12.54 0.85 26.27
CA PHE A 241 11.49 1.08 25.28
C PHE A 241 10.23 0.25 25.59
N LEU A 242 10.38 -1.04 25.91
CA LEU A 242 9.26 -1.89 26.29
C LEU A 242 8.57 -1.38 27.56
N TYR A 243 9.36 -1.02 28.60
CA TYR A 243 8.81 -0.42 29.80
C TYR A 243 8.02 0.86 29.51
N TRP A 244 8.60 1.77 28.69
CA TRP A 244 7.93 2.99 28.30
C TRP A 244 6.64 2.72 27.53
N ARG A 245 6.66 1.76 26.60
CA ARG A 245 5.50 1.45 25.74
C ARG A 245 4.34 0.81 26.51
N PHE A 246 4.64 -0.07 27.48
CA PHE A 246 3.60 -0.80 28.24
C PHE A 246 3.14 -0.06 29.50
N PHE A 247 3.94 0.80 30.11
CA PHE A 247 3.66 1.36 31.44
C PHE A 247 3.61 2.89 31.50
N ILE A 248 4.16 3.59 30.51
CA ILE A 248 4.22 5.06 30.51
C ILE A 248 3.36 5.65 29.39
N PHE A 249 3.51 5.15 28.16
CA PHE A 249 2.81 5.69 27.00
C PHE A 249 1.44 5.02 26.81
N ASN A 250 0.37 5.79 26.95
CA ASN A 250 -0.99 5.33 26.72
C ASN A 250 -1.42 5.76 25.32
N SER A 251 -1.71 4.80 24.45
CA SER A 251 -2.33 5.06 23.16
C SER A 251 -3.81 5.37 23.34
N VAL A 252 -4.29 6.44 22.74
CA VAL A 252 -5.72 6.79 22.73
C VAL A 252 -6.50 5.86 21.80
N ARG A 253 -5.82 5.26 20.79
CA ARG A 253 -6.47 4.36 19.84
C ARG A 253 -6.60 2.95 20.40
N VAL A 254 -7.83 2.43 20.45
CA VAL A 254 -8.13 1.05 20.88
C VAL A 254 -7.32 0.00 20.10
N SER A 255 -7.12 0.21 18.80
CA SER A 255 -6.37 -0.72 17.95
C SER A 255 -4.87 -0.81 18.28
N THR A 256 -4.33 0.11 19.08
CA THR A 256 -2.94 0.18 19.52
C THR A 256 -2.80 0.20 21.05
N ASP A 257 -3.89 -0.13 21.77
CA ASP A 257 -3.88 -0.26 23.22
C ASP A 257 -3.32 -1.63 23.64
N GLU A 258 -2.17 -1.60 24.29
CA GLU A 258 -1.45 -2.79 24.76
C GLU A 258 -1.90 -3.22 26.17
N THR A 259 -2.67 -2.40 26.87
CA THR A 259 -3.08 -2.67 28.26
C THR A 259 -4.10 -3.78 28.33
N ALA A 260 -4.99 -3.88 27.34
CA ALA A 260 -5.96 -4.96 27.22
C ALA A 260 -5.29 -6.33 27.08
N LEU A 261 -4.19 -6.40 26.31
CA LEU A 261 -3.41 -7.62 26.16
C LEU A 261 -2.73 -8.04 27.45
N LEU A 262 -2.13 -7.07 28.17
CA LEU A 262 -1.49 -7.35 29.46
C LEU A 262 -2.52 -7.90 30.47
N ALA A 263 -3.72 -7.33 30.50
CA ALA A 263 -4.81 -7.84 31.31
C ALA A 263 -5.20 -9.28 30.93
N GLN A 264 -5.30 -9.58 29.64
CA GLN A 264 -5.59 -10.94 29.16
C GLN A 264 -4.47 -11.93 29.51
N LEU A 265 -3.20 -11.53 29.43
CA LEU A 265 -2.07 -12.35 29.83
C LEU A 265 -2.11 -12.70 31.32
N LEU A 266 -2.57 -11.78 32.16
CA LEU A 266 -2.69 -12.00 33.60
C LEU A 266 -3.92 -12.84 33.99
N THR A 267 -5.02 -12.69 33.24
CA THR A 267 -6.30 -13.39 33.55
C THR A 267 -6.39 -14.77 32.91
N THR A 268 -5.88 -14.93 31.68
CA THR A 268 -6.00 -16.17 30.90
C THR A 268 -4.67 -16.55 30.21
N PRO A 269 -3.55 -16.75 30.98
CA PRO A 269 -2.23 -16.98 30.39
C PRO A 269 -2.17 -18.19 29.45
N GLY A 270 -2.89 -19.29 29.77
CA GLY A 270 -2.91 -20.49 28.92
C GLY A 270 -3.49 -20.25 27.52
N VAL A 271 -4.51 -19.38 27.41
CA VAL A 271 -5.12 -19.01 26.11
C VAL A 271 -4.13 -18.20 25.28
N VAL A 272 -3.49 -17.19 25.88
CA VAL A 272 -2.50 -16.34 25.20
C VAL A 272 -1.30 -17.16 24.73
N ILE A 273 -0.75 -18.03 25.59
CA ILE A 273 0.37 -18.93 25.24
C ILE A 273 -0.04 -19.85 24.08
N GLY A 274 -1.24 -20.43 24.12
CA GLY A 274 -1.76 -21.27 23.04
C GLY A 274 -1.88 -20.52 21.73
N GLN A 275 -2.43 -19.30 21.74
CA GLN A 275 -2.54 -18.43 20.56
C GLN A 275 -1.17 -18.07 19.99
N VAL A 276 -0.21 -17.69 20.83
CA VAL A 276 1.17 -17.40 20.42
C VAL A 276 1.85 -18.63 19.81
N ALA A 277 1.67 -19.82 20.40
CA ALA A 277 2.25 -21.06 19.87
C ALA A 277 1.70 -21.43 18.49
N ILE A 278 0.38 -21.36 18.31
CA ILE A 278 -0.28 -21.57 17.01
C ILE A 278 0.15 -20.51 16.02
N GLY A 279 0.18 -19.24 16.46
CA GLY A 279 0.63 -18.10 15.64
C GLY A 279 2.09 -18.23 15.20
N LEU A 280 2.97 -18.79 16.03
CA LEU A 280 4.38 -19.05 15.66
C LEU A 280 4.45 -20.09 14.53
N VAL A 281 3.73 -21.20 14.62
CA VAL A 281 3.76 -22.25 13.58
C VAL A 281 3.16 -21.72 12.28
N THR A 282 1.97 -21.12 12.35
CA THR A 282 1.29 -20.59 11.16
C THR A 282 2.02 -19.39 10.55
N GLY A 283 2.47 -18.46 11.39
CA GLY A 283 3.24 -17.28 10.95
C GLY A 283 4.59 -17.67 10.35
N PHE A 284 5.29 -18.65 10.94
CA PHE A 284 6.53 -19.19 10.37
C PHE A 284 6.30 -19.78 8.98
N TRP A 285 5.26 -20.64 8.83
CA TRP A 285 4.91 -21.23 7.54
C TRP A 285 4.54 -20.16 6.52
N LYS A 286 3.70 -19.19 6.92
CA LYS A 286 3.30 -18.09 6.03
C LYS A 286 4.50 -17.24 5.60
N THR A 287 5.41 -16.92 6.52
CA THR A 287 6.56 -16.07 6.23
C THR A 287 7.63 -16.79 5.39
N VAL A 288 7.95 -18.06 5.67
CA VAL A 288 9.03 -18.80 5.02
C VAL A 288 8.55 -19.52 3.75
N GLY A 289 7.34 -20.09 3.79
CA GLY A 289 6.82 -20.98 2.75
C GLY A 289 5.78 -20.31 1.86
N SER A 290 4.56 -20.09 2.36
CA SER A 290 3.44 -19.69 1.52
C SER A 290 3.57 -18.28 0.92
N ALA A 291 4.41 -17.41 1.49
CA ALA A 291 4.73 -16.07 0.96
C ALA A 291 5.16 -16.07 -0.52
N TRP A 292 5.71 -17.15 -1.01
CA TRP A 292 6.23 -17.25 -2.37
C TRP A 292 5.17 -17.60 -3.43
N LEU A 293 4.02 -18.14 -3.02
CA LEU A 293 2.99 -18.60 -3.95
C LEU A 293 1.59 -18.07 -3.60
N GLU A 294 1.19 -18.10 -2.32
CA GLU A 294 -0.17 -17.70 -1.89
C GLU A 294 -0.56 -16.29 -2.35
N PRO A 295 0.29 -15.24 -2.20
CA PRO A 295 -0.06 -13.91 -2.69
C PRO A 295 -0.22 -13.85 -4.22
N LEU A 296 0.57 -14.62 -4.97
CA LEU A 296 0.46 -14.67 -6.43
C LEU A 296 -0.91 -15.20 -6.85
N LEU A 297 -1.39 -16.27 -6.21
CA LEU A 297 -2.72 -16.83 -6.49
C LEU A 297 -3.84 -15.87 -6.12
N LEU A 298 -3.69 -15.10 -5.05
CA LEU A 298 -4.67 -14.10 -4.62
C LEU A 298 -4.76 -12.88 -5.55
N LEU A 299 -3.63 -12.50 -6.17
CA LEU A 299 -3.52 -11.26 -6.94
C LEU A 299 -3.63 -11.48 -8.45
N TRP A 300 -3.48 -12.71 -8.93
CA TRP A 300 -3.43 -13.02 -10.36
C TRP A 300 -4.61 -12.42 -11.13
N ASN A 301 -5.83 -12.73 -10.72
CA ASN A 301 -7.05 -12.27 -11.39
C ASN A 301 -7.36 -10.77 -11.17
N ARG A 302 -6.62 -10.11 -10.28
CA ARG A 302 -6.77 -8.66 -10.02
C ARG A 302 -5.78 -7.82 -10.82
N SER A 303 -4.78 -8.47 -11.41
CA SER A 303 -3.74 -7.81 -12.19
C SER A 303 -4.10 -7.86 -13.68
N PRO A 304 -3.86 -6.79 -14.44
CA PRO A 304 -4.11 -6.78 -15.87
C PRO A 304 -3.16 -7.73 -16.61
N GLU A 305 -3.61 -8.29 -17.73
CA GLU A 305 -2.88 -9.30 -18.50
C GLU A 305 -1.47 -8.86 -18.92
N TYR A 306 -1.32 -7.58 -19.29
CA TYR A 306 0.00 -7.07 -19.66
C TYR A 306 1.01 -7.13 -18.51
N ALA A 307 0.57 -6.92 -17.26
CA ALA A 307 1.43 -7.02 -16.10
C ALA A 307 1.74 -8.48 -15.75
N GLN A 308 0.80 -9.39 -15.92
CA GLN A 308 1.04 -10.83 -15.79
C GLN A 308 2.09 -11.30 -16.80
N PHE A 309 1.93 -10.93 -18.07
CA PHE A 309 2.86 -11.28 -19.13
C PHE A 309 4.26 -10.68 -18.90
N LEU A 310 4.32 -9.40 -18.56
CA LEU A 310 5.57 -8.72 -18.21
C LEU A 310 6.26 -9.41 -17.02
N GLY A 311 5.49 -9.77 -15.99
CA GLY A 311 5.99 -10.47 -14.81
C GLY A 311 6.58 -11.84 -15.13
N VAL A 312 5.94 -12.61 -15.99
CA VAL A 312 6.46 -13.91 -16.45
C VAL A 312 7.78 -13.73 -17.19
N ILE A 313 7.85 -12.80 -18.16
CA ILE A 313 9.08 -12.58 -18.94
C ILE A 313 10.23 -12.13 -18.03
N LEU A 314 10.02 -11.07 -17.23
CA LEU A 314 11.08 -10.53 -16.39
C LEU A 314 11.45 -11.50 -15.26
N GLY A 315 10.50 -12.25 -14.71
CA GLY A 315 10.75 -13.31 -13.75
C GLY A 315 11.64 -14.43 -14.31
N LEU A 316 11.32 -14.92 -15.52
CA LEU A 316 12.12 -15.93 -16.21
C LEU A 316 13.55 -15.43 -16.49
N LEU A 317 13.70 -14.21 -17.00
CA LEU A 317 14.99 -13.59 -17.29
C LEU A 317 15.83 -13.42 -16.03
N ALA A 318 15.23 -12.88 -14.95
CA ALA A 318 15.92 -12.66 -13.68
C ALA A 318 16.30 -13.99 -13.03
N GLY A 319 15.36 -14.93 -12.92
CA GLY A 319 15.60 -16.26 -12.34
C GLY A 319 16.68 -17.05 -13.09
N PHE A 320 16.62 -17.07 -14.43
CA PHE A 320 17.64 -17.69 -15.26
C PHE A 320 19.03 -17.03 -15.09
N THR A 321 19.07 -15.69 -15.09
CA THR A 321 20.34 -14.95 -14.92
C THR A 321 20.98 -15.28 -13.57
N ILE A 322 20.20 -15.27 -12.49
CA ILE A 322 20.73 -15.59 -11.14
C ILE A 322 21.15 -17.06 -11.06
N TRP A 323 20.33 -17.99 -11.55
CA TRP A 323 20.71 -19.41 -11.64
C TRP A 323 22.04 -19.59 -12.38
N PHE A 324 22.19 -18.97 -13.58
CA PHE A 324 23.37 -19.07 -14.41
C PHE A 324 24.62 -18.51 -13.71
N VAL A 325 24.50 -17.30 -13.11
CA VAL A 325 25.61 -16.66 -12.38
C VAL A 325 26.06 -17.49 -11.18
N LEU A 326 25.10 -17.95 -10.35
CA LEU A 326 25.40 -18.78 -9.19
C LEU A 326 26.06 -20.11 -9.57
N ASN A 327 25.60 -20.73 -10.67
CA ASN A 327 26.10 -22.01 -11.11
C ASN A 327 27.50 -21.91 -11.79
N ARG A 328 27.78 -20.80 -12.50
CA ARG A 328 29.02 -20.64 -13.27
C ARG A 328 30.12 -19.91 -12.51
N LYS A 329 29.78 -18.86 -11.73
CA LYS A 329 30.79 -17.95 -11.14
C LYS A 329 31.07 -18.21 -9.66
N TYR A 330 30.19 -18.94 -8.97
CA TYR A 330 30.36 -19.24 -7.55
C TYR A 330 30.60 -20.73 -7.33
N SER A 331 31.60 -21.08 -6.52
CA SER A 331 31.80 -22.44 -6.02
C SER A 331 31.09 -22.62 -4.70
N LEU A 332 30.71 -23.87 -4.38
CA LEU A 332 30.38 -24.21 -2.99
C LEU A 332 31.63 -24.09 -2.13
N ASP A 333 31.44 -23.69 -0.89
CA ASP A 333 32.49 -23.82 0.13
C ASP A 333 32.62 -25.30 0.52
N ASP A 334 33.86 -25.73 0.80
CA ASP A 334 34.14 -27.13 1.19
C ASP A 334 33.49 -27.51 2.54
N ARG A 335 33.00 -26.51 3.29
CA ARG A 335 32.36 -26.69 4.61
C ARG A 335 30.93 -26.19 4.60
N VAL A 336 30.01 -27.01 4.13
CA VAL A 336 28.55 -26.75 4.27
C VAL A 336 28.20 -26.80 5.77
N SER A 337 27.53 -25.76 6.25
CA SER A 337 27.12 -25.62 7.66
C SER A 337 25.61 -25.43 7.78
N TRP A 338 24.99 -26.12 8.71
CA TRP A 338 23.57 -25.91 9.09
C TRP A 338 23.33 -24.61 9.87
N SER A 339 24.39 -23.91 10.25
CA SER A 339 24.29 -22.71 11.05
C SER A 339 23.41 -21.61 10.49
N PRO A 340 23.47 -21.25 9.17
CA PRO A 340 22.59 -20.24 8.61
C PRO A 340 21.11 -20.64 8.71
N VAL A 341 20.80 -21.93 8.56
CA VAL A 341 19.43 -22.46 8.65
C VAL A 341 18.90 -22.31 10.08
N TRP A 342 19.65 -22.74 11.08
CA TRP A 342 19.23 -22.65 12.48
C TRP A 342 19.13 -21.20 12.96
N LEU A 343 20.13 -20.35 12.60
CA LEU A 343 20.09 -18.92 12.92
C LEU A 343 18.90 -18.23 12.26
N GLY A 344 18.61 -18.58 11.02
CA GLY A 344 17.47 -18.06 10.30
C GLY A 344 16.13 -18.53 10.91
N ALA A 345 15.97 -19.84 11.16
CA ALA A 345 14.75 -20.40 11.75
C ALA A 345 14.45 -19.82 13.15
N LEU A 346 15.46 -19.77 14.02
CA LEU A 346 15.33 -19.14 15.34
C LEU A 346 15.04 -17.63 15.20
N GLY A 347 15.71 -16.96 14.26
CA GLY A 347 15.49 -15.54 13.97
C GLY A 347 14.06 -15.26 13.54
N VAL A 348 13.48 -16.06 12.63
CA VAL A 348 12.07 -15.93 12.23
C VAL A 348 11.15 -16.05 13.43
N ALA A 349 11.32 -17.11 14.24
CA ALA A 349 10.50 -17.32 15.42
C ALA A 349 10.54 -16.12 16.38
N LEU A 350 11.75 -15.62 16.68
CA LEU A 350 11.93 -14.52 17.64
C LEU A 350 11.47 -13.16 17.10
N THR A 351 11.60 -12.89 15.80
CA THR A 351 11.14 -11.64 15.20
C THR A 351 9.62 -11.61 15.01
N LEU A 352 8.95 -12.76 14.96
CA LEU A 352 7.47 -12.86 14.96
C LEU A 352 6.86 -12.66 16.36
N LEU A 353 7.59 -12.94 17.43
CA LEU A 353 7.05 -12.86 18.80
C LEU A 353 6.38 -11.51 19.13
N PRO A 354 6.99 -10.34 18.86
CA PRO A 354 6.36 -9.06 19.16
C PRO A 354 4.99 -8.88 18.49
N VAL A 355 4.84 -9.41 17.26
CA VAL A 355 3.57 -9.36 16.51
C VAL A 355 2.51 -10.25 17.16
N LEU A 356 2.89 -11.47 17.53
CA LEU A 356 1.97 -12.47 18.08
C LEU A 356 1.54 -12.09 19.50
N VAL A 357 2.45 -11.53 20.28
CA VAL A 357 2.16 -11.06 21.63
C VAL A 357 1.12 -9.95 21.64
N ILE A 358 1.10 -9.06 20.64
CA ILE A 358 0.04 -8.03 20.50
C ILE A 358 -1.22 -8.55 19.79
N GLY A 359 -1.42 -9.88 19.71
CA GLY A 359 -2.61 -10.48 19.13
C GLY A 359 -2.74 -10.36 17.60
N ARG A 360 -1.66 -9.96 16.89
CA ARG A 360 -1.66 -9.86 15.43
C ARG A 360 -1.11 -11.13 14.80
N THR A 361 -1.56 -11.42 13.56
CA THR A 361 -1.12 -12.61 12.81
C THR A 361 -0.63 -12.20 11.41
N VAL A 362 0.25 -13.01 10.83
CA VAL A 362 0.65 -12.85 9.44
C VAL A 362 -0.45 -13.39 8.53
N ASN A 363 -0.93 -12.55 7.60
CA ASN A 363 -1.87 -12.93 6.57
C ASN A 363 -1.61 -12.09 5.31
N PHE A 364 -1.94 -12.61 4.11
CA PHE A 364 -1.81 -11.88 2.83
C PHE A 364 -3.10 -11.18 2.41
N ARG A 365 -4.07 -11.09 3.31
CA ARG A 365 -5.30 -10.30 3.18
C ARG A 365 -5.29 -9.17 4.21
N ASP A 366 -6.07 -8.14 3.97
CA ASP A 366 -6.35 -7.07 4.94
C ASP A 366 -5.10 -6.38 5.51
N TYR A 367 -4.08 -6.18 4.66
CA TYR A 367 -2.82 -5.49 5.00
C TYR A 367 -2.00 -6.15 6.13
N MET A 368 -2.32 -7.39 6.55
CA MET A 368 -1.62 -8.11 7.61
C MET A 368 -0.27 -8.70 7.15
N ASP A 369 0.01 -8.68 5.87
CA ASP A 369 1.30 -9.02 5.24
C ASP A 369 2.45 -8.11 5.72
N ARG A 370 2.15 -6.87 6.16
CA ARG A 370 3.13 -5.95 6.77
C ARG A 370 3.88 -6.57 7.95
N TYR A 371 3.28 -7.52 8.65
CA TYR A 371 3.90 -8.22 9.77
C TYR A 371 4.94 -9.27 9.37
N THR A 372 5.23 -9.43 8.07
CA THR A 372 6.37 -10.22 7.60
C THR A 372 7.68 -9.41 7.57
N LEU A 373 7.60 -8.06 7.57
CA LEU A 373 8.77 -7.18 7.37
C LEU A 373 9.89 -7.42 8.38
N GLN A 374 9.57 -7.58 9.67
CA GLN A 374 10.58 -7.83 10.70
C GLN A 374 11.27 -9.20 10.55
N SER A 375 10.67 -10.13 9.81
CA SER A 375 11.21 -11.48 9.61
C SER A 375 11.90 -11.68 8.26
N ILE A 376 12.01 -10.63 7.41
CA ILE A 376 12.66 -10.72 6.10
C ILE A 376 14.11 -11.20 6.23
N ALA A 377 14.90 -10.59 7.12
CA ALA A 377 16.32 -10.89 7.28
C ALA A 377 16.56 -12.35 7.68
N PRO A 378 15.94 -12.87 8.76
CA PRO A 378 16.14 -14.26 9.14
C PRO A 378 15.54 -15.25 8.13
N THR A 379 14.45 -14.92 7.44
CA THR A 379 13.88 -15.75 6.37
C THR A 379 14.87 -15.86 5.20
N ALA A 380 15.44 -14.76 4.76
CA ALA A 380 16.44 -14.75 3.69
C ALA A 380 17.70 -15.54 4.08
N LEU A 381 18.16 -15.46 5.35
CA LEU A 381 19.25 -16.25 5.87
C LEU A 381 18.95 -17.75 5.87
N LEU A 382 17.74 -18.12 6.33
CA LEU A 382 17.29 -19.52 6.37
C LEU A 382 17.27 -20.12 4.95
N LEU A 383 16.64 -19.45 4.00
CA LEU A 383 16.53 -19.92 2.62
C LEU A 383 17.90 -19.96 1.91
N ALA A 384 18.75 -18.97 2.15
CA ALA A 384 20.12 -18.97 1.65
C ALA A 384 20.93 -20.15 2.21
N GLY A 385 20.78 -20.45 3.51
CA GLY A 385 21.38 -21.61 4.14
C GLY A 385 20.90 -22.94 3.56
N LEU A 386 19.60 -23.08 3.32
CA LEU A 386 19.03 -24.24 2.65
C LEU A 386 19.58 -24.41 1.21
N ALA A 387 19.68 -23.31 0.47
CA ALA A 387 20.25 -23.33 -0.88
C ALA A 387 21.74 -23.79 -0.88
N GLU A 388 22.51 -23.49 0.17
CA GLU A 388 23.88 -24.02 0.31
C GLU A 388 23.90 -25.51 0.64
N ILE A 389 23.01 -25.99 1.53
CA ILE A 389 22.96 -27.39 1.98
C ILE A 389 22.58 -28.33 0.84
N ILE A 390 21.58 -27.99 0.03
CA ILE A 390 21.14 -28.84 -1.10
C ILE A 390 22.14 -28.87 -2.26
N GLY A 391 23.24 -28.14 -2.18
CA GLY A 391 24.36 -28.18 -3.09
C GLY A 391 24.30 -27.19 -4.24
N LYS A 392 25.43 -27.10 -4.98
CA LYS A 392 25.63 -26.05 -5.98
C LYS A 392 24.54 -26.00 -7.02
N ARG A 393 24.27 -27.14 -7.68
CA ARG A 393 23.31 -27.22 -8.82
C ARG A 393 21.87 -26.94 -8.37
N TRP A 394 21.41 -27.67 -7.37
CA TRP A 394 20.03 -27.60 -6.89
C TRP A 394 19.78 -26.31 -6.10
N GLY A 395 20.75 -25.84 -5.32
CA GLY A 395 20.64 -24.57 -4.61
C GLY A 395 20.64 -23.37 -5.54
N SER A 396 21.40 -23.41 -6.65
CA SER A 396 21.28 -22.37 -7.69
C SER A 396 19.93 -22.39 -8.38
N LEU A 397 19.39 -23.60 -8.66
CA LEU A 397 18.07 -23.75 -9.26
C LEU A 397 16.98 -23.24 -8.31
N LEU A 398 17.00 -23.65 -7.05
CA LEU A 398 16.06 -23.14 -6.02
C LEU A 398 16.10 -21.63 -5.95
N THR A 399 17.29 -21.02 -5.86
CA THR A 399 17.43 -19.56 -5.79
C THR A 399 16.88 -18.91 -7.07
N GLY A 400 17.17 -19.45 -8.26
CA GLY A 400 16.62 -18.95 -9.51
C GLY A 400 15.10 -19.01 -9.56
N CYS A 401 14.49 -20.11 -9.11
CA CYS A 401 13.03 -20.24 -9.00
C CYS A 401 12.43 -19.24 -8.00
N LEU A 402 13.03 -19.07 -6.82
CA LEU A 402 12.58 -18.09 -5.85
C LEU A 402 12.64 -16.66 -6.39
N VAL A 403 13.72 -16.30 -7.11
CA VAL A 403 13.85 -15.00 -7.78
C VAL A 403 12.79 -14.83 -8.86
N LEU A 404 12.53 -15.86 -9.69
CA LEU A 404 11.47 -15.84 -10.69
C LEU A 404 10.11 -15.54 -10.06
N PHE A 405 9.70 -16.32 -9.07
CA PHE A 405 8.40 -16.15 -8.42
C PHE A 405 8.28 -14.80 -7.70
N ALA A 406 9.35 -14.33 -7.07
CA ALA A 406 9.35 -13.02 -6.41
C ALA A 406 9.17 -11.87 -7.41
N VAL A 407 9.94 -11.85 -8.51
CA VAL A 407 9.82 -10.83 -9.56
C VAL A 407 8.43 -10.86 -10.19
N LEU A 408 7.95 -12.05 -10.56
CA LEU A 408 6.60 -12.24 -11.09
C LEU A 408 5.55 -11.67 -10.13
N LEU A 409 5.60 -12.04 -8.85
CA LEU A 409 4.65 -11.59 -7.84
C LEU A 409 4.68 -10.07 -7.66
N HIS A 410 5.86 -9.45 -7.58
CA HIS A 410 5.95 -7.99 -7.41
C HIS A 410 5.37 -7.23 -8.60
N ILE A 411 5.57 -7.71 -9.82
CA ILE A 411 5.00 -7.07 -11.02
C ILE A 411 3.49 -7.27 -11.08
N VAL A 412 2.98 -8.48 -10.78
CA VAL A 412 1.54 -8.78 -10.69
C VAL A 412 0.89 -7.93 -9.60
N ASN A 413 1.52 -7.82 -8.43
CA ASN A 413 1.05 -6.95 -7.35
C ASN A 413 0.98 -5.48 -7.77
N SER A 414 2.07 -4.96 -8.38
CA SER A 414 2.07 -3.59 -8.91
C SER A 414 0.99 -3.39 -9.97
N GLY A 415 0.74 -4.38 -10.84
CA GLY A 415 -0.33 -4.36 -11.82
C GLY A 415 -1.72 -4.20 -11.19
N ALA A 416 -2.01 -4.95 -10.13
CA ALA A 416 -3.27 -4.83 -9.40
C ALA A 416 -3.45 -3.44 -8.76
N TYR A 417 -2.37 -2.85 -8.24
CA TYR A 417 -2.39 -1.48 -7.72
C TYR A 417 -2.55 -0.44 -8.83
N VAL A 418 -1.92 -0.63 -10.01
CA VAL A 418 -2.12 0.25 -11.17
C VAL A 418 -3.58 0.26 -11.61
N SER A 419 -4.23 -0.89 -11.71
CA SER A 419 -5.67 -0.95 -12.05
C SER A 419 -6.51 -0.20 -11.03
N ASN A 420 -6.23 -0.36 -9.73
CA ASN A 420 -6.93 0.39 -8.69
C ASN A 420 -6.71 1.91 -8.82
N TRP A 421 -5.47 2.34 -9.12
CA TRP A 421 -5.16 3.76 -9.30
C TRP A 421 -5.88 4.38 -10.51
N GLN A 422 -5.97 3.65 -11.61
CA GLN A 422 -6.71 4.10 -12.80
C GLN A 422 -8.18 4.37 -12.49
N VAL A 423 -8.81 3.54 -11.68
CA VAL A 423 -10.20 3.77 -11.21
C VAL A 423 -10.29 5.05 -10.38
N GLN A 424 -9.36 5.28 -9.44
CA GLN A 424 -9.32 6.50 -8.64
C GLN A 424 -9.11 7.77 -9.49
N GLN A 425 -8.18 7.71 -10.45
CA GLN A 425 -7.94 8.82 -11.38
C GLN A 425 -9.20 9.11 -12.21
N SER A 426 -9.83 8.08 -12.78
CA SER A 426 -11.05 8.21 -13.55
C SER A 426 -12.19 8.84 -12.73
N PHE A 427 -12.38 8.38 -11.49
CA PHE A 427 -13.39 8.93 -10.58
C PHE A 427 -13.20 10.43 -10.37
N TRP A 428 -12.01 10.88 -10.02
CA TRP A 428 -11.77 12.30 -9.72
C TRP A 428 -11.78 13.20 -10.94
N TRP A 429 -11.36 12.71 -12.11
CA TRP A 429 -11.51 13.45 -13.37
C TRP A 429 -12.97 13.57 -13.77
N GLN A 430 -13.77 12.52 -13.62
CA GLN A 430 -15.20 12.58 -13.88
C GLN A 430 -15.90 13.57 -12.93
N MET A 431 -15.55 13.54 -11.64
CA MET A 431 -16.06 14.54 -10.68
C MET A 431 -15.71 15.97 -11.09
N ALA A 432 -14.48 16.23 -11.53
CA ALA A 432 -14.06 17.57 -11.97
C ALA A 432 -14.78 18.01 -13.27
N TRP A 433 -15.09 17.07 -14.16
CA TRP A 433 -15.87 17.38 -15.37
C TRP A 433 -17.34 17.66 -15.05
N ARG A 434 -17.89 16.96 -14.05
CA ARG A 434 -19.30 17.06 -13.65
C ARG A 434 -19.60 18.26 -12.74
N ALA A 435 -18.75 18.48 -11.78
CA ALA A 435 -18.91 19.53 -10.77
C ALA A 435 -17.73 20.53 -10.87
N PRO A 436 -17.94 21.71 -11.48
CA PRO A 436 -16.92 22.76 -11.55
C PRO A 436 -16.39 23.15 -10.18
N GLN A 437 -17.28 23.32 -9.18
CA GLN A 437 -16.94 23.57 -7.79
C GLN A 437 -18.02 22.98 -6.88
N LEU A 438 -17.66 22.65 -5.65
CA LEU A 438 -18.55 22.19 -4.60
C LEU A 438 -18.66 23.22 -3.48
N ALA A 439 -19.86 23.41 -2.96
CA ALA A 439 -20.12 24.34 -1.87
C ALA A 439 -19.40 23.92 -0.58
N GLU A 440 -19.09 24.91 0.26
CA GLU A 440 -18.49 24.62 1.58
C GLU A 440 -19.47 23.83 2.46
N GLY A 441 -18.95 22.79 3.10
CA GLY A 441 -19.71 21.90 3.96
C GLY A 441 -20.42 20.77 3.21
N THR A 442 -20.23 20.64 1.90
CA THR A 442 -20.77 19.50 1.14
C THR A 442 -20.26 18.18 1.73
N ASN A 443 -21.20 17.26 1.97
CA ASN A 443 -20.92 15.90 2.37
C ASN A 443 -21.08 14.95 1.17
N LEU A 444 -19.99 14.40 0.65
CA LEU A 444 -20.03 13.47 -0.49
C LEU A 444 -20.42 12.08 0.01
N ILE A 445 -21.59 11.60 -0.35
CA ILE A 445 -21.99 10.22 -0.07
C ILE A 445 -21.65 9.38 -1.31
N ALA A 446 -20.62 8.56 -1.18
CA ALA A 446 -20.11 7.76 -2.29
C ALA A 446 -20.53 6.29 -2.16
N TYR A 447 -21.17 5.77 -3.21
CA TYR A 447 -21.33 4.33 -3.41
C TYR A 447 -20.31 3.86 -4.45
N MET A 448 -19.45 2.94 -4.02
CA MET A 448 -18.38 2.40 -4.85
C MET A 448 -18.70 0.99 -5.32
N PRO A 449 -18.35 0.64 -6.57
CA PRO A 449 -18.68 -0.68 -7.11
C PRO A 449 -17.95 -1.81 -6.38
N PRO A 450 -18.50 -3.04 -6.39
CA PRO A 450 -17.85 -4.21 -5.81
C PRO A 450 -16.45 -4.42 -6.37
N GLY A 451 -15.48 -4.62 -5.47
CA GLY A 451 -14.07 -4.78 -5.84
C GLY A 451 -13.23 -3.51 -5.75
N TYR A 452 -13.86 -2.35 -5.59
CA TYR A 452 -13.19 -1.11 -5.26
C TYR A 452 -12.73 -1.13 -3.80
N ARG A 453 -11.50 -0.66 -3.54
CA ARG A 453 -10.92 -0.66 -2.20
C ARG A 453 -10.83 0.76 -1.65
N TYR A 454 -11.96 1.31 -1.19
CA TYR A 454 -11.98 2.43 -0.26
C TYR A 454 -12.67 1.98 1.02
N PRO A 455 -11.91 1.49 1.99
CA PRO A 455 -12.49 1.11 3.28
C PRO A 455 -12.76 2.31 4.19
N GLU A 456 -12.23 3.51 3.87
CA GLU A 456 -12.24 4.65 4.77
C GLU A 456 -12.69 5.94 4.09
N GLU A 457 -13.51 6.72 4.76
CA GLU A 457 -14.10 7.97 4.25
C GLU A 457 -13.07 9.03 3.87
N PHE A 458 -11.92 9.06 4.58
CA PHE A 458 -10.86 10.02 4.28
C PHE A 458 -10.20 9.79 2.90
N GLU A 459 -10.34 8.61 2.32
CA GLU A 459 -9.87 8.31 0.98
C GLU A 459 -10.74 9.01 -0.11
N VAL A 460 -11.92 9.50 0.28
CA VAL A 460 -12.80 10.33 -0.55
C VAL A 460 -12.63 11.81 -0.20
N TRP A 461 -12.76 12.20 1.07
CA TRP A 461 -12.71 13.62 1.39
C TRP A 461 -11.31 14.22 1.29
N ALA A 462 -10.20 13.49 1.52
CA ALA A 462 -8.87 14.06 1.39
C ALA A 462 -8.52 14.45 -0.06
N PRO A 463 -8.66 13.57 -1.08
CA PRO A 463 -8.48 13.99 -2.47
C PRO A 463 -9.53 15.02 -2.92
N GLY A 464 -10.79 14.92 -2.49
CA GLY A 464 -11.83 15.90 -2.79
C GLY A 464 -11.46 17.31 -2.32
N ASN A 465 -11.04 17.46 -1.07
CA ASN A 465 -10.55 18.74 -0.56
C ASN A 465 -9.31 19.25 -1.33
N ARG A 466 -8.43 18.34 -1.74
CA ARG A 466 -7.23 18.70 -2.50
C ARG A 466 -7.55 19.23 -3.91
N ILE A 467 -8.67 18.79 -4.49
CA ILE A 467 -9.15 19.25 -5.80
C ILE A 467 -9.94 20.54 -5.68
N TYR A 468 -10.92 20.59 -4.77
CA TYR A 468 -11.92 21.66 -4.72
C TYR A 468 -11.55 22.84 -3.81
N ALA A 469 -10.72 22.61 -2.78
CA ALA A 469 -10.34 23.66 -1.84
C ALA A 469 -8.90 23.47 -1.28
N PRO A 470 -7.86 23.44 -2.13
CA PRO A 470 -6.49 23.10 -1.75
C PRO A 470 -5.86 24.04 -0.71
N GLU A 471 -6.33 25.29 -0.67
CA GLU A 471 -5.77 26.36 0.17
C GLU A 471 -6.64 26.69 1.41
N ALA A 472 -7.71 25.92 1.64
CA ALA A 472 -8.69 26.28 2.69
C ALA A 472 -8.12 26.19 4.13
N GLY A 473 -7.11 25.35 4.36
CA GLY A 473 -6.52 25.12 5.70
C GLY A 473 -7.51 24.51 6.72
N LYS A 474 -8.67 24.05 6.24
CA LYS A 474 -9.73 23.33 6.96
C LYS A 474 -10.44 22.40 5.99
N LEU A 475 -11.16 21.41 6.51
CA LEU A 475 -11.98 20.57 5.64
C LEU A 475 -13.13 21.40 5.05
N TRP A 476 -13.13 21.51 3.72
CA TRP A 476 -14.16 22.14 2.92
C TRP A 476 -15.30 21.17 2.59
N LEU A 477 -14.91 19.89 2.37
CA LEU A 477 -15.78 18.76 2.08
C LEU A 477 -15.61 17.68 3.14
N THR A 478 -16.70 16.97 3.43
CA THR A 478 -16.68 15.70 4.16
C THR A 478 -17.15 14.57 3.25
N ALA A 479 -17.07 13.33 3.72
CA ALA A 479 -17.58 12.18 2.97
C ALA A 479 -18.18 11.12 3.87
N ALA A 480 -19.08 10.33 3.31
CA ALA A 480 -19.54 9.06 3.84
C ALA A 480 -19.48 7.99 2.74
N LEU A 481 -19.10 6.77 3.11
CA LEU A 481 -19.21 5.62 2.23
C LEU A 481 -20.56 4.95 2.48
N LEU A 482 -21.38 4.85 1.43
CA LEU A 482 -22.69 4.23 1.55
C LEU A 482 -22.55 2.71 1.63
N GLY A 483 -22.97 2.16 2.76
CA GLY A 483 -22.97 0.74 3.07
C GLY A 483 -24.07 0.41 4.07
N GLU A 484 -24.29 -0.88 4.36
CA GLU A 484 -25.30 -1.31 5.35
C GLU A 484 -25.07 -0.68 6.73
N ASP A 485 -23.80 -0.53 7.13
CA ASP A 485 -23.44 0.02 8.45
C ASP A 485 -23.68 1.55 8.55
N SER A 486 -23.66 2.27 7.43
CA SER A 486 -23.85 3.74 7.40
C SER A 486 -25.28 4.15 7.04
N LEU A 487 -26.11 3.23 6.54
CA LEU A 487 -27.44 3.52 6.04
C LEU A 487 -28.31 4.27 7.06
N ALA A 488 -28.39 3.77 8.28
CA ALA A 488 -29.21 4.36 9.34
C ALA A 488 -28.79 5.80 9.68
N GLU A 489 -27.49 6.09 9.62
CA GLU A 489 -26.97 7.45 9.84
C GLU A 489 -27.32 8.38 8.68
N VAL A 490 -27.21 7.88 7.45
CA VAL A 490 -27.56 8.62 6.24
C VAL A 490 -29.06 8.94 6.20
N GLU A 491 -29.93 7.98 6.54
CA GLU A 491 -31.38 8.15 6.60
C GLU A 491 -31.82 9.10 7.72
N ALA A 492 -31.12 9.11 8.85
CA ALA A 492 -31.43 9.99 9.97
C ALA A 492 -31.19 11.48 9.63
N GLY A 493 -30.29 11.78 8.68
CA GLY A 493 -29.96 13.16 8.29
C GLY A 493 -29.30 13.98 9.39
N GLY A 494 -29.30 15.31 9.21
CA GLY A 494 -28.78 16.27 10.18
C GLY A 494 -27.25 16.29 10.26
N GLN A 495 -26.73 16.76 11.39
CA GLN A 495 -25.29 16.97 11.60
C GLN A 495 -24.71 15.93 12.54
N VAL A 496 -23.58 15.33 12.18
CA VAL A 496 -22.87 14.32 12.96
C VAL A 496 -21.41 14.72 13.14
N GLU A 497 -20.99 14.92 14.38
CA GLU A 497 -19.59 15.15 14.72
C GLU A 497 -18.76 13.89 14.55
N ARG A 498 -17.57 14.04 14.00
CA ARG A 498 -16.61 12.96 13.75
C ARG A 498 -15.20 13.40 14.10
N ASP A 499 -14.44 12.41 14.54
CA ASP A 499 -13.00 12.54 14.78
C ASP A 499 -12.25 11.59 13.84
N PHE A 500 -11.36 12.14 13.04
CA PHE A 500 -10.38 11.35 12.32
C PHE A 500 -9.00 11.65 12.90
N ARG A 501 -8.48 10.75 13.72
CA ARG A 501 -7.31 10.99 14.57
C ARG A 501 -7.50 12.24 15.43
N THR A 502 -6.82 13.36 15.11
CA THR A 502 -6.96 14.65 15.81
C THR A 502 -7.72 15.69 14.96
N ILE A 503 -8.20 15.32 13.78
CA ILE A 503 -9.01 16.17 12.92
C ILE A 503 -10.47 16.03 13.36
N GLN A 504 -11.05 17.11 13.88
CA GLN A 504 -12.48 17.17 14.21
C GLN A 504 -13.24 17.81 13.06
N TYR A 505 -14.35 17.21 12.66
CA TYR A 505 -15.20 17.73 11.60
C TYR A 505 -16.66 17.32 11.79
N VAL A 506 -17.55 18.01 11.08
CA VAL A 506 -18.99 17.75 11.11
C VAL A 506 -19.40 17.27 9.72
N LYS A 507 -20.05 16.12 9.64
CA LYS A 507 -20.79 15.69 8.46
C LYS A 507 -22.17 16.32 8.51
N ASP A 508 -22.51 17.06 7.48
CA ASP A 508 -23.84 17.68 7.33
C ASP A 508 -24.63 16.91 6.25
N TYR A 509 -25.52 16.02 6.69
CA TYR A 509 -26.30 15.21 5.76
C TYR A 509 -27.38 16.02 5.04
N ASP A 510 -27.72 17.22 5.51
CA ASP A 510 -28.64 18.14 4.80
C ASP A 510 -27.95 18.81 3.59
N LYS A 511 -26.62 18.71 3.48
CA LYS A 511 -25.80 19.17 2.37
C LYS A 511 -25.16 18.01 1.60
N SER A 512 -25.81 16.86 1.59
CA SER A 512 -25.26 15.67 0.95
C SER A 512 -25.39 15.72 -0.56
N LEU A 513 -24.35 15.28 -1.26
CA LEU A 513 -24.35 15.00 -2.69
C LEU A 513 -24.04 13.52 -2.89
N LEU A 514 -24.99 12.76 -3.42
CA LEU A 514 -24.83 11.34 -3.67
C LEU A 514 -24.15 11.09 -5.01
N ILE A 515 -23.14 10.22 -4.95
CA ILE A 515 -22.35 9.79 -6.11
C ILE A 515 -22.37 8.27 -6.15
N SER A 516 -22.73 7.72 -7.29
CA SER A 516 -22.71 6.29 -7.55
C SER A 516 -21.80 5.95 -8.73
N GLN A 517 -21.17 4.80 -8.68
CA GLN A 517 -20.57 4.15 -9.82
C GLN A 517 -21.04 2.70 -9.82
N PRO A 518 -22.05 2.33 -10.63
CA PRO A 518 -22.67 1.01 -10.58
C PRO A 518 -21.71 -0.13 -10.89
N THR A 519 -20.82 0.07 -11.87
CA THR A 519 -19.76 -0.88 -12.25
C THR A 519 -18.45 -0.13 -12.48
N LEU A 520 -17.33 -0.85 -12.55
CA LEU A 520 -16.02 -0.25 -12.86
C LEU A 520 -15.94 0.36 -14.28
N GLN A 521 -16.84 -0.03 -15.18
CA GLN A 521 -16.92 0.44 -16.55
C GLN A 521 -17.94 1.58 -16.74
N SER A 522 -18.95 1.69 -15.86
CA SER A 522 -19.92 2.78 -15.87
C SER A 522 -19.25 4.11 -15.53
N CYS A 523 -19.83 5.20 -16.01
CA CYS A 523 -19.46 6.52 -15.54
C CYS A 523 -19.91 6.70 -14.07
N ILE A 524 -19.38 7.70 -13.38
CA ILE A 524 -19.97 8.11 -12.11
C ILE A 524 -21.29 8.81 -12.37
N HIS A 525 -22.29 8.53 -11.55
CA HIS A 525 -23.59 9.18 -11.57
C HIS A 525 -23.70 10.11 -10.35
N VAL A 526 -23.93 11.39 -10.58
CA VAL A 526 -24.24 12.34 -9.52
C VAL A 526 -25.76 12.49 -9.49
N LEU A 527 -26.38 12.12 -8.36
CA LEU A 527 -27.84 11.99 -8.29
C LEU A 527 -28.52 13.31 -7.95
N ASP A 528 -29.61 13.61 -8.65
CA ASP A 528 -30.58 14.65 -8.26
C ASP A 528 -31.60 14.03 -7.31
N GLY A 529 -31.65 14.52 -6.07
CA GLY A 529 -32.62 14.00 -5.08
C GLY A 529 -34.08 14.28 -5.40
N ALA A 530 -34.37 15.28 -6.20
CA ALA A 530 -35.75 15.59 -6.62
C ALA A 530 -36.28 14.56 -7.63
N HIS A 531 -35.43 14.15 -8.57
CA HIS A 531 -35.77 13.18 -9.63
C HIS A 531 -34.58 12.25 -9.89
N PRO A 532 -34.29 11.32 -8.99
CA PRO A 532 -33.10 10.49 -9.10
C PRO A 532 -33.15 9.57 -10.32
N ILE A 533 -32.12 9.67 -11.16
CA ILE A 533 -31.90 8.79 -12.30
C ILE A 533 -30.99 7.66 -11.83
N LEU A 534 -31.58 6.48 -11.67
CA LEU A 534 -30.92 5.30 -11.13
C LEU A 534 -30.92 4.17 -12.16
N ALA A 535 -29.77 3.64 -12.50
CA ALA A 535 -29.68 2.46 -13.35
C ALA A 535 -30.38 1.24 -12.72
N GLY A 536 -30.90 0.34 -13.55
CA GLY A 536 -31.52 -0.89 -13.07
C GLY A 536 -30.56 -1.79 -12.29
N SER A 537 -29.25 -1.65 -12.55
CA SER A 537 -28.15 -2.37 -11.87
C SER A 537 -27.76 -1.77 -10.51
N GLU A 538 -28.23 -0.58 -10.16
CA GLU A 538 -27.87 0.05 -8.88
C GLU A 538 -28.53 -0.61 -7.69
N PRO A 539 -27.84 -0.66 -6.52
CA PRO A 539 -28.33 -1.39 -5.37
C PRO A 539 -29.53 -0.71 -4.69
N ASN A 540 -30.38 -1.49 -4.05
CA ASN A 540 -31.51 -0.99 -3.29
C ASN A 540 -31.12 0.01 -2.20
N LEU A 541 -29.93 -0.14 -1.62
CA LEU A 541 -29.38 0.77 -0.62
C LEU A 541 -29.31 2.22 -1.13
N LEU A 542 -28.85 2.42 -2.36
CA LEU A 542 -28.76 3.74 -2.98
C LEU A 542 -30.15 4.30 -3.25
N ARG A 543 -31.11 3.44 -3.68
CA ARG A 543 -32.50 3.81 -3.96
C ARG A 543 -33.22 4.37 -2.73
N GLN A 544 -32.92 3.82 -1.54
CA GLN A 544 -33.52 4.25 -0.27
C GLN A 544 -33.12 5.69 0.09
N VAL A 545 -31.89 6.09 -0.20
CA VAL A 545 -31.34 7.39 0.19
C VAL A 545 -31.22 8.40 -0.96
N ALA A 546 -31.61 8.05 -2.18
CA ALA A 546 -31.42 8.90 -3.35
C ALA A 546 -32.04 10.30 -3.18
N SER A 547 -33.19 10.41 -2.51
CA SER A 547 -33.92 11.66 -2.30
C SER A 547 -33.20 12.70 -1.41
N ILE A 548 -32.15 12.30 -0.66
CA ILE A 548 -31.41 13.25 0.18
C ILE A 548 -30.36 14.03 -0.61
N SER A 549 -30.06 13.63 -1.84
CA SER A 549 -29.03 14.27 -2.66
C SER A 549 -29.40 15.69 -3.05
N ARG A 550 -28.44 16.60 -2.97
CA ARG A 550 -28.60 18.04 -3.17
C ARG A 550 -27.76 18.53 -4.35
N PHE A 551 -28.37 18.71 -5.52
CA PHE A 551 -27.71 19.25 -6.72
C PHE A 551 -27.23 20.69 -6.54
N ASP A 552 -27.86 21.47 -5.64
CA ASP A 552 -27.47 22.83 -5.31
C ASP A 552 -26.11 22.94 -4.60
N GLN A 553 -25.54 21.81 -4.16
CA GLN A 553 -24.16 21.74 -3.69
C GLN A 553 -23.13 21.89 -4.82
N ILE A 554 -23.52 21.73 -6.09
CA ILE A 554 -22.67 21.99 -7.26
C ILE A 554 -22.81 23.45 -7.68
N ILE A 555 -21.72 24.21 -7.59
CA ILE A 555 -21.66 25.60 -8.06
C ILE A 555 -21.33 25.56 -9.56
N VAL A 556 -22.39 25.54 -10.36
CA VAL A 556 -22.31 25.25 -11.80
C VAL A 556 -21.58 26.34 -12.62
N ASP A 557 -21.57 27.60 -12.17
CA ASP A 557 -20.98 28.74 -12.87
C ASP A 557 -19.56 29.08 -12.37
N ALA A 558 -19.00 28.28 -11.47
CA ALA A 558 -17.63 28.45 -11.00
C ALA A 558 -16.61 28.07 -12.10
N GLU A 559 -15.39 28.56 -11.95
CA GLU A 559 -14.26 28.05 -12.71
C GLU A 559 -14.05 26.54 -12.39
N PRO A 560 -13.82 25.70 -13.43
CA PRO A 560 -13.67 24.27 -13.20
C PRO A 560 -12.47 23.93 -12.32
N ALA A 561 -12.70 23.20 -11.23
CA ALA A 561 -11.64 22.59 -10.47
C ALA A 561 -10.86 21.58 -11.33
N VAL A 562 -9.55 21.58 -11.16
CA VAL A 562 -8.66 20.68 -11.93
C VAL A 562 -7.89 19.79 -10.95
N PRO A 563 -8.00 18.46 -11.08
CA PRO A 563 -7.20 17.54 -10.29
C PRO A 563 -5.71 17.84 -10.42
N PRO A 564 -4.94 17.96 -9.30
CA PRO A 564 -3.52 18.29 -9.34
C PRO A 564 -2.73 17.30 -10.19
N LYS A 565 -2.05 17.80 -11.23
CA LYS A 565 -1.29 16.97 -12.18
C LYS A 565 -0.19 16.15 -11.52
N THR A 566 0.38 16.64 -10.44
CA THR A 566 1.42 15.94 -9.67
C THR A 566 0.92 14.66 -9.03
N ILE A 567 -0.37 14.59 -8.69
CA ILE A 567 -1.04 13.46 -8.06
C ILE A 567 -1.77 12.62 -9.12
N PHE A 568 -2.71 13.26 -9.85
CA PHE A 568 -3.66 12.57 -10.74
C PHE A 568 -3.19 12.47 -12.19
N GLY A 569 -2.01 13.00 -12.53
CA GLY A 569 -1.54 13.03 -13.90
C GLY A 569 -2.20 14.12 -14.75
N ALA A 570 -1.95 14.07 -16.07
CA ALA A 570 -2.65 14.93 -17.03
C ALA A 570 -4.10 14.52 -17.19
N GLU A 571 -4.94 15.43 -17.63
CA GLU A 571 -6.30 15.12 -18.04
C GLU A 571 -6.31 13.95 -19.05
N PRO A 572 -7.09 12.91 -18.83
CA PRO A 572 -7.15 11.76 -19.73
C PRO A 572 -7.82 12.14 -21.06
N GLU A 573 -7.61 11.31 -22.08
CA GLU A 573 -8.31 11.45 -23.36
C GLU A 573 -9.82 11.41 -23.16
N HIS A 574 -10.55 12.25 -23.90
CA HIS A 574 -11.98 12.41 -23.77
C HIS A 574 -12.72 11.22 -24.41
N GLY A 575 -13.21 10.32 -23.56
CA GLY A 575 -14.07 9.21 -23.93
C GLY A 575 -15.54 9.47 -23.57
N TRP A 576 -16.37 8.40 -23.57
CA TRP A 576 -17.78 8.48 -23.27
C TRP A 576 -18.09 9.27 -21.98
N CYS A 577 -17.46 8.93 -20.87
CA CYS A 577 -17.74 9.57 -19.59
C CYS A 577 -17.42 11.07 -19.55
N TYR A 578 -16.49 11.57 -20.36
CA TYR A 578 -16.26 13.00 -20.49
C TYR A 578 -17.50 13.69 -21.08
N TYR A 579 -17.99 13.18 -22.22
CA TYR A 579 -19.17 13.77 -22.89
C TYR A 579 -20.42 13.67 -22.01
N TYR A 580 -20.60 12.52 -21.34
CA TYR A 580 -21.70 12.32 -20.40
C TYR A 580 -21.66 13.34 -19.26
N GLN A 581 -20.55 13.48 -18.55
CA GLN A 581 -20.44 14.40 -17.40
C GLN A 581 -20.65 15.86 -17.82
N LYS A 582 -20.11 16.26 -18.98
CA LYS A 582 -20.29 17.60 -19.51
C LYS A 582 -21.72 17.85 -19.97
N ALA A 583 -22.39 16.88 -20.58
CA ALA A 583 -23.79 16.98 -20.99
C ALA A 583 -24.72 17.04 -19.77
N ASP A 584 -24.45 16.26 -18.72
CA ASP A 584 -25.25 16.27 -17.50
C ASP A 584 -25.12 17.63 -16.76
N LEU A 585 -23.90 18.20 -16.73
CA LEU A 585 -23.68 19.55 -16.23
C LEU A 585 -24.42 20.61 -17.08
N ALA A 586 -24.42 20.46 -18.41
CA ALA A 586 -25.11 21.37 -19.30
C ALA A 586 -26.65 21.31 -19.10
N VAL A 587 -27.20 20.13 -18.89
CA VAL A 587 -28.63 19.95 -18.54
C VAL A 587 -28.96 20.63 -17.20
N GLN A 588 -28.09 20.49 -16.18
CA GLN A 588 -28.26 21.17 -14.89
C GLN A 588 -28.24 22.70 -15.05
N LYS A 589 -27.42 23.23 -15.97
CA LYS A 589 -27.41 24.66 -16.37
C LYS A 589 -28.57 25.08 -17.26
N GLN A 590 -29.42 24.16 -17.68
CA GLN A 590 -30.44 24.35 -18.70
C GLN A 590 -29.87 24.77 -20.08
N ASP A 591 -28.59 24.50 -20.34
CA ASP A 591 -27.95 24.68 -21.64
C ASP A 591 -28.11 23.42 -22.49
N TYR A 592 -29.33 23.20 -22.92
CA TYR A 592 -29.69 22.04 -23.73
C TYR A 592 -29.02 22.05 -25.12
N ALA A 593 -28.68 23.25 -25.63
CA ALA A 593 -27.95 23.36 -26.89
C ALA A 593 -26.53 22.77 -26.76
N GLN A 594 -25.84 23.05 -25.66
CA GLN A 594 -24.55 22.46 -25.36
C GLN A 594 -24.68 20.94 -25.15
N ALA A 595 -25.71 20.47 -24.43
CA ALA A 595 -25.96 19.05 -24.25
C ALA A 595 -26.13 18.29 -25.58
N ALA A 596 -26.90 18.88 -26.53
CA ALA A 596 -27.08 18.32 -27.87
C ALA A 596 -25.78 18.30 -28.68
N GLN A 597 -24.93 19.36 -28.61
CA GLN A 597 -23.65 19.40 -29.29
C GLN A 597 -22.68 18.32 -28.73
N LEU A 598 -22.70 18.08 -27.41
CA LEU A 598 -21.93 17.04 -26.79
C LEU A 598 -22.36 15.63 -27.19
N ALA A 599 -23.70 15.44 -27.41
CA ALA A 599 -24.24 14.21 -27.97
C ALA A 599 -23.73 13.95 -29.39
N ASP A 600 -23.75 14.97 -30.26
CA ASP A 600 -23.23 14.89 -31.61
C ASP A 600 -21.72 14.58 -31.62
N ALA A 601 -20.95 15.19 -30.71
CA ALA A 601 -19.51 14.95 -30.58
C ALA A 601 -19.23 13.52 -30.09
N ALA A 602 -19.99 12.99 -29.14
CA ALA A 602 -19.88 11.62 -28.68
C ALA A 602 -20.20 10.62 -29.79
N ALA A 603 -21.25 10.86 -30.55
CA ALA A 603 -21.65 10.04 -31.69
C ALA A 603 -20.61 10.07 -32.82
N ALA A 604 -19.99 11.22 -33.11
CA ALA A 604 -18.92 11.35 -34.09
C ALA A 604 -17.66 10.61 -33.71
N GLY A 605 -17.43 10.35 -32.42
CA GLY A 605 -16.33 9.55 -31.90
C GLY A 605 -16.66 8.06 -31.72
N ASP A 606 -17.84 7.61 -32.17
CA ASP A 606 -18.34 6.23 -31.98
C ASP A 606 -18.38 5.80 -30.49
N TYR A 607 -18.49 6.74 -29.56
CA TYR A 607 -18.57 6.46 -28.13
C TYR A 607 -19.99 6.01 -27.75
N VAL A 608 -20.07 4.98 -26.91
CA VAL A 608 -21.33 4.43 -26.41
C VAL A 608 -21.26 4.22 -24.89
N PRO A 609 -22.41 4.32 -24.18
CA PRO A 609 -22.48 4.07 -22.75
C PRO A 609 -22.25 2.59 -22.42
N GLN A 610 -21.78 2.37 -21.19
CA GLN A 610 -21.84 1.05 -20.56
C GLN A 610 -23.16 0.88 -19.80
N ASP A 611 -23.78 1.98 -19.40
CA ASP A 611 -25.06 2.02 -18.73
C ASP A 611 -26.04 2.89 -19.54
N VAL A 612 -27.21 2.34 -19.87
CA VAL A 612 -28.15 3.00 -20.77
C VAL A 612 -28.73 4.30 -20.19
N VAL A 613 -28.72 4.46 -18.86
CA VAL A 613 -29.23 5.72 -18.26
C VAL A 613 -28.29 6.90 -18.55
N GLU A 614 -27.04 6.64 -18.94
CA GLU A 614 -26.10 7.67 -19.35
C GLU A 614 -26.51 8.38 -20.66
N TRP A 615 -27.50 7.87 -21.40
CA TRP A 615 -28.11 8.59 -22.51
C TRP A 615 -29.05 9.73 -22.09
N MET A 616 -29.49 9.79 -20.82
CA MET A 616 -30.51 10.74 -20.37
C MET A 616 -30.15 12.22 -20.61
N PRO A 617 -28.95 12.73 -20.34
CA PRO A 617 -28.65 14.14 -20.61
C PRO A 617 -28.68 14.47 -22.13
N PHE A 618 -28.25 13.55 -22.97
CA PHE A 618 -28.29 13.72 -24.43
C PHE A 618 -29.71 13.66 -24.96
N TYR A 619 -30.54 12.77 -24.44
CA TYR A 619 -31.97 12.68 -24.74
C TYR A 619 -32.68 14.00 -24.42
N ARG A 620 -32.46 14.55 -23.21
CA ARG A 620 -32.98 15.86 -22.82
C ARG A 620 -32.44 16.97 -23.72
N GLY A 621 -31.15 16.98 -24.04
CA GLY A 621 -30.55 17.95 -24.94
C GLY A 621 -31.25 17.98 -26.30
N TYR A 622 -31.41 16.83 -26.97
CA TYR A 622 -32.10 16.76 -28.28
C TYR A 622 -33.59 17.14 -28.20
N ALA A 623 -34.27 16.68 -27.15
CA ALA A 623 -35.68 17.01 -26.97
C ALA A 623 -35.90 18.52 -26.86
N TYR A 624 -35.16 19.22 -25.99
CA TYR A 624 -35.34 20.65 -25.75
C TYR A 624 -34.92 21.53 -26.92
N VAL A 625 -33.98 21.09 -27.79
CA VAL A 625 -33.63 21.83 -29.00
C VAL A 625 -34.49 21.46 -30.20
N GLY A 626 -35.52 20.62 -30.02
CA GLY A 626 -36.52 20.28 -31.07
C GLY A 626 -36.03 19.20 -32.05
N ARG A 627 -34.94 18.51 -31.77
CA ARG A 627 -34.41 17.37 -32.56
C ARG A 627 -35.15 16.08 -32.22
N THR A 628 -36.46 16.06 -32.50
CA THR A 628 -37.38 15.01 -32.05
C THR A 628 -37.00 13.61 -32.52
N GLN A 629 -36.51 13.44 -33.76
CA GLN A 629 -36.14 12.12 -34.28
C GLN A 629 -34.93 11.54 -33.53
N ASP A 630 -33.92 12.37 -33.24
CA ASP A 630 -32.75 11.96 -32.48
C ASP A 630 -33.13 11.62 -31.04
N ALA A 631 -33.99 12.44 -30.43
CA ALA A 631 -34.52 12.18 -29.09
C ALA A 631 -35.29 10.84 -29.01
N LEU A 632 -36.17 10.55 -29.95
CA LEU A 632 -36.90 9.28 -29.97
C LEU A 632 -36.00 8.06 -30.17
N GLY A 633 -34.94 8.22 -30.98
CA GLY A 633 -33.89 7.17 -31.11
C GLY A 633 -33.22 6.83 -29.78
N LEU A 634 -32.83 7.85 -28.99
CA LEU A 634 -32.26 7.65 -27.66
C LEU A 634 -33.28 7.11 -26.66
N ALA A 635 -34.53 7.58 -26.68
CA ALA A 635 -35.59 7.05 -25.83
C ALA A 635 -35.82 5.55 -26.04
N ALA A 636 -35.72 5.06 -27.29
CA ALA A 636 -35.81 3.64 -27.60
C ALA A 636 -34.65 2.85 -26.97
N ALA A 637 -33.41 3.37 -26.99
CA ALA A 637 -32.26 2.77 -26.35
C ALA A 637 -32.42 2.75 -24.82
N ILE A 638 -32.85 3.86 -24.20
CA ILE A 638 -33.02 3.98 -22.75
C ILE A 638 -34.10 3.01 -22.23
N ARG A 639 -35.20 2.80 -22.99
CA ARG A 639 -36.26 1.85 -22.64
C ARG A 639 -35.78 0.38 -22.56
N SER A 640 -34.61 0.07 -23.04
CA SER A 640 -34.05 -1.30 -22.91
C SER A 640 -33.74 -1.69 -21.48
N ASP A 641 -33.56 -0.72 -20.55
CA ASP A 641 -33.44 -0.99 -19.11
C ASP A 641 -34.82 -0.91 -18.44
N ALA A 642 -35.46 -2.07 -18.29
CA ALA A 642 -36.77 -2.16 -17.67
C ALA A 642 -36.76 -1.76 -16.18
N GLY A 643 -35.63 -1.96 -15.48
CA GLY A 643 -35.46 -1.57 -14.08
C GLY A 643 -35.48 -0.04 -13.95
N PHE A 644 -34.66 0.63 -14.75
CA PHE A 644 -34.67 2.09 -14.81
C PHE A 644 -36.06 2.65 -15.15
N ILE A 645 -36.69 2.12 -16.18
CA ILE A 645 -38.03 2.61 -16.61
C ILE A 645 -39.07 2.46 -15.50
N ALA A 646 -39.06 1.32 -14.77
CA ALA A 646 -39.99 1.12 -13.67
C ALA A 646 -39.80 2.17 -12.56
N ASP A 647 -38.55 2.44 -12.18
CA ASP A 647 -38.21 3.41 -11.14
C ASP A 647 -38.47 4.85 -11.59
N TYR A 648 -38.04 5.21 -12.80
CA TYR A 648 -38.18 6.55 -13.35
C TYR A 648 -39.67 6.91 -13.52
N CYS A 649 -40.46 6.03 -14.15
CA CYS A 649 -41.87 6.28 -14.38
C CYS A 649 -42.70 6.21 -13.11
N GLY A 650 -42.28 5.42 -12.12
CA GLY A 650 -42.91 5.35 -10.81
C GLY A 650 -42.87 6.65 -9.99
N GLN A 651 -41.97 7.58 -10.35
CA GLN A 651 -41.84 8.89 -9.71
C GLN A 651 -42.91 9.89 -10.14
N TYR A 652 -43.68 9.60 -11.23
CA TYR A 652 -44.59 10.54 -11.85
C TYR A 652 -46.05 10.05 -11.86
N ASN A 653 -47.00 10.98 -11.70
CA ASN A 653 -48.38 10.73 -12.01
C ASN A 653 -48.61 10.91 -13.51
N LEU A 654 -48.57 9.81 -14.26
CA LEU A 654 -48.64 9.86 -15.74
C LEU A 654 -49.97 10.43 -16.28
N GLU A 655 -51.09 10.30 -15.54
CA GLU A 655 -52.39 10.94 -15.94
C GLU A 655 -52.30 12.47 -15.87
N GLU A 656 -51.66 12.99 -14.83
CA GLU A 656 -51.46 14.42 -14.68
C GLU A 656 -50.44 14.96 -15.70
N ILE A 657 -49.36 14.24 -15.95
CA ILE A 657 -48.35 14.59 -16.95
C ILE A 657 -48.92 14.58 -18.36
N SER A 658 -49.80 13.63 -18.73
CA SER A 658 -50.41 13.54 -20.05
C SER A 658 -51.28 14.75 -20.43
N ASN A 659 -51.74 15.49 -19.42
CA ASN A 659 -52.51 16.73 -19.60
C ASN A 659 -51.63 17.97 -19.75
N GLN A 660 -50.32 17.85 -19.64
CA GLN A 660 -49.38 18.95 -19.81
C GLN A 660 -48.82 18.97 -21.25
N SER A 661 -48.68 20.16 -21.81
CA SER A 661 -48.12 20.35 -23.16
C SER A 661 -46.72 20.97 -23.13
N ASN A 662 -45.92 20.67 -22.11
CA ASN A 662 -44.54 21.13 -21.98
C ASN A 662 -43.51 20.06 -22.40
N MET A 663 -42.26 20.48 -22.58
CA MET A 663 -41.19 19.58 -23.02
C MET A 663 -40.90 18.48 -22.02
N GLU A 664 -41.02 18.73 -20.71
CA GLU A 664 -40.79 17.72 -19.68
C GLU A 664 -41.84 16.59 -19.76
N ALA A 665 -43.13 16.97 -20.02
CA ALA A 665 -44.14 15.97 -20.27
C ALA A 665 -43.83 15.12 -21.51
N PHE A 666 -43.37 15.74 -22.61
CA PHE A 666 -42.92 15.01 -23.81
C PHE A 666 -41.82 13.99 -23.46
N ILE A 667 -40.80 14.39 -22.68
CA ILE A 667 -39.67 13.54 -22.26
C ILE A 667 -40.17 12.34 -21.44
N ILE A 668 -40.98 12.59 -20.42
CA ILE A 668 -41.53 11.56 -19.53
C ILE A 668 -42.43 10.59 -20.29
N MET A 669 -43.37 11.12 -21.10
CA MET A 669 -44.35 10.30 -21.81
C MET A 669 -43.67 9.36 -22.83
N ASN A 670 -42.64 9.82 -23.55
CA ASN A 670 -41.91 8.97 -24.50
C ASN A 670 -41.06 7.87 -23.87
N LEU A 671 -40.70 8.03 -22.60
CA LEU A 671 -40.03 6.95 -21.86
C LEU A 671 -41.02 5.98 -21.24
N CYS A 672 -42.13 6.50 -20.69
CA CYS A 672 -43.05 5.75 -19.83
C CYS A 672 -44.24 5.12 -20.56
N LEU A 673 -44.72 5.72 -21.67
CA LEU A 673 -45.76 5.19 -22.47
C LEU A 673 -45.23 4.94 -23.89
N PRO A 674 -44.82 3.70 -24.23
CA PRO A 674 -44.39 3.39 -25.58
C PRO A 674 -45.57 3.59 -26.53
N GLU A 675 -45.35 4.31 -27.66
CA GLU A 675 -46.33 4.40 -28.73
C GLU A 675 -46.76 2.97 -29.08
N ASN A 676 -48.09 2.76 -29.17
CA ASN A 676 -48.64 1.55 -29.78
C ASN A 676 -48.02 1.42 -31.16
N PRO A 677 -47.39 0.28 -31.50
CA PRO A 677 -46.89 0.04 -32.84
C PRO A 677 -48.14 0.08 -33.78
N SER A 678 -48.28 1.21 -34.48
CA SER A 678 -49.27 1.36 -35.55
C SER A 678 -48.94 0.49 -36.74
#